data_ef3d1655aaae84417651be732fc86a18
#
_entry.id   ef3d1655aaae84417651be732fc86a18
#
_cell.length_a   1.000
_cell.length_b   1.000
_cell.length_c   1.000
_cell.angle_alpha   90.00
_cell.angle_beta   90.00
_cell.angle_gamma   90.00
#
_symmetry.space_group_name_H-M   'P 1'
#
loop_
_entity.id
_entity.type
_entity.pdbx_description
1 polymer ?
#
loop_
_entity_poly.entity_id
_entity_poly.type
_entity_poly.pdbx_seq_one_letter_code
_entity_poly.pdbx_strand_id
1 'polypeptide(L)'
;MKPGVLKHWWNSSLTELKKQSTCMASFDLWVAAGKPKSGPIYVSKNADKLKYKNAIKKSKASMESCISNELHESLVYKEPVQFWKTWKSKVCAQSKNKTLLEGIDNDVAATEAFRNYFSEVCTPNDQNFNVCKQKEFNDAFREYKSKYAYNSMNCWMVNAELVGLAVAKIEKGKAAGFDSLTLEHLTNCHPIIYSLLAKLFSLMLITSFVPPDFGKGITIPIPKDEKSVRMHKIENFRGITLSPILSKVFEHCLLIMFQKYLSTSDNQFAFKANTGCSNAIYVLRNVIDFYIEHDTTVNLGCLDISKAFDKLNYYVLFMKLMKRNMPCNVVEMLLKWYSLSYNCVRWGDVLSEPFRLLAGVRQGGVLSPTLFAVYVDDLLVKLNKFGCTMFGLSVGALMYADDIILLAPSIYELQKMILICCEELALLDLRLNLGKSVALRMGKSWKLNCCEIVTSETAIKWVTETRYLGVYLMSGPKFSCNYEKTKIKYYRASNAILAKLGKQENPTVTLHLLQTMVFPILSYALEALRLSKTNLVKLEHPWSRAFMKLFNTFDNLIVMQCQLFTGVLPVCHQYAIRAMAFYSNLKISTNSLCREIFLARGESDINELSLKYSMDRPNADFDTRYRAIVRKHFCDTVTIAVDLT
;
A
#
# COMPACT_ATOMS: atom_id res chain seq x y z
N MET A 1 33.48 12.96 26.11
CA MET A 1 32.13 12.39 26.26
C MET A 1 31.14 13.31 25.55
N LYS A 2 30.46 12.88 24.50
CA LYS A 2 29.38 13.65 23.88
C LYS A 2 28.29 13.87 24.94
N PRO A 3 27.71 15.08 25.09
CA PRO A 3 26.60 15.30 26.00
C PRO A 3 25.44 14.41 25.58
N GLY A 4 25.16 13.39 26.40
CA GLY A 4 24.06 12.48 26.11
C GLY A 4 22.75 13.24 26.19
N VAL A 5 21.95 13.18 25.13
CA VAL A 5 20.57 13.69 25.12
C VAL A 5 19.84 13.08 26.32
N LEU A 6 19.48 13.92 27.29
CA LEU A 6 18.72 13.50 28.48
C LEU A 6 17.40 12.86 28.00
N LYS A 7 17.10 11.68 28.51
CA LYS A 7 15.85 10.98 28.17
C LYS A 7 14.65 11.81 28.63
N HIS A 8 13.57 11.83 27.89
CA HIS A 8 12.38 12.66 28.17
C HIS A 8 11.79 12.52 29.59
N TRP A 9 11.96 11.37 30.24
CA TRP A 9 11.52 11.12 31.61
C TRP A 9 12.54 11.55 32.67
N TRP A 10 13.66 12.14 32.27
CA TRP A 10 14.70 12.60 33.20
C TRP A 10 14.35 14.00 33.71
N ASN A 11 14.29 14.17 35.02
CA ASN A 11 14.00 15.43 35.69
C ASN A 11 15.14 15.88 36.65
N SER A 12 15.01 17.09 37.20
CA SER A 12 15.98 17.67 38.13
C SER A 12 16.20 16.77 39.37
N SER A 13 15.13 16.23 39.93
CA SER A 13 15.23 15.35 41.11
C SER A 13 16.02 14.07 40.86
N LEU A 14 15.90 13.50 39.64
CA LEU A 14 16.74 12.36 39.23
C LEU A 14 18.20 12.76 39.02
N THR A 15 18.44 14.00 38.58
CA THR A 15 19.79 14.54 38.46
C THR A 15 20.43 14.74 39.83
N GLU A 16 19.69 15.24 40.79
CA GLU A 16 20.12 15.37 42.19
C GLU A 16 20.39 14.00 42.84
N LEU A 17 19.45 13.07 42.72
CA LEU A 17 19.63 11.70 43.18
C LEU A 17 20.83 10.99 42.54
N LYS A 18 21.22 11.36 41.34
CA LYS A 18 22.42 10.87 40.65
C LYS A 18 23.69 11.59 41.09
N LYS A 19 23.66 12.93 41.30
CA LYS A 19 24.85 13.75 41.59
C LYS A 19 25.13 13.97 43.06
N GLN A 20 24.12 14.22 43.88
CA GLN A 20 24.31 14.65 45.28
C GLN A 20 24.24 13.50 46.25
N SER A 21 23.53 12.48 45.92
CA SER A 21 23.34 11.52 46.93
C SER A 21 24.02 10.26 46.57
N THR A 22 24.51 9.79 47.43
CA THR A 22 24.34 8.46 47.93
C THR A 22 24.64 7.39 46.89
N CYS A 23 24.07 7.40 45.66
CA CYS A 23 24.30 6.28 44.74
C CYS A 23 25.71 6.27 44.12
N MET A 24 26.27 7.41 43.71
CA MET A 24 27.66 7.49 43.24
C MET A 24 28.60 7.54 44.45
N ALA A 25 28.31 8.36 45.45
CA ALA A 25 29.12 8.45 46.67
C ALA A 25 29.14 7.12 47.45
N SER A 26 28.01 6.46 47.63
CA SER A 26 27.97 5.15 48.26
C SER A 26 28.60 4.03 47.44
N PHE A 27 28.59 4.17 46.12
CA PHE A 27 29.29 3.28 45.19
C PHE A 27 30.81 3.49 45.26
N ASP A 28 31.25 4.75 45.28
CA ASP A 28 32.68 5.11 45.38
C ASP A 28 33.26 4.68 46.75
N LEU A 29 32.51 4.88 47.86
CA LEU A 29 32.85 4.36 49.17
C LEU A 29 32.94 2.83 49.19
N TRP A 30 32.04 2.15 48.51
CA TRP A 30 32.07 0.69 48.39
C TRP A 30 33.26 0.20 47.58
N VAL A 31 33.65 0.93 46.53
CA VAL A 31 34.87 0.64 45.74
C VAL A 31 36.10 0.88 46.55
N ALA A 32 36.19 2.03 47.26
CA ALA A 32 37.31 2.38 48.14
C ALA A 32 37.50 1.37 49.30
N ALA A 33 36.39 0.80 49.80
CA ALA A 33 36.41 -0.24 50.85
C ALA A 33 36.76 -1.65 50.32
N GLY A 34 37.21 -1.79 49.06
CA GLY A 34 37.59 -3.09 48.49
C GLY A 34 36.40 -3.97 48.06
N LYS A 35 35.23 -3.38 47.81
CA LYS A 35 34.02 -4.07 47.31
C LYS A 35 33.50 -5.18 48.25
N PRO A 36 33.27 -4.90 49.53
CA PRO A 36 32.78 -5.91 50.46
C PRO A 36 31.44 -6.51 50.00
N LYS A 37 31.25 -7.82 50.21
CA LYS A 37 30.03 -8.56 49.84
C LYS A 37 28.98 -8.54 50.98
N SER A 38 29.29 -8.01 52.16
CA SER A 38 28.41 -7.88 53.34
C SER A 38 28.86 -6.69 54.19
N GLY A 39 28.05 -6.30 55.18
CA GLY A 39 28.35 -5.21 56.10
C GLY A 39 27.67 -3.88 55.78
N PRO A 40 27.83 -2.84 56.63
CA PRO A 40 27.06 -1.59 56.53
C PRO A 40 27.22 -0.85 55.20
N ILE A 41 28.45 -0.80 54.66
CA ILE A 41 28.76 -0.13 53.39
C ILE A 41 28.05 -0.82 52.21
N TYR A 42 28.02 -2.17 52.23
CA TYR A 42 27.30 -2.95 51.21
C TYR A 42 25.78 -2.74 51.26
N VAL A 43 25.21 -2.72 52.48
CA VAL A 43 23.78 -2.48 52.74
C VAL A 43 23.39 -1.07 52.28
N SER A 44 24.16 -0.04 52.68
CA SER A 44 23.94 1.36 52.27
C SER A 44 23.95 1.52 50.74
N LYS A 45 24.97 1.01 50.08
CA LYS A 45 25.07 1.04 48.61
C LYS A 45 23.86 0.38 47.91
N ASN A 46 23.38 -0.77 48.43
CA ASN A 46 22.24 -1.45 47.84
C ASN A 46 20.92 -0.70 48.10
N ALA A 47 20.75 -0.10 49.29
CA ALA A 47 19.61 0.74 49.64
C ALA A 47 19.53 1.97 48.70
N ASP A 48 20.64 2.68 48.49
CA ASP A 48 20.70 3.85 47.64
C ASP A 48 20.50 3.49 46.14
N LYS A 49 21.06 2.37 45.68
CA LYS A 49 20.80 1.83 44.35
C LYS A 49 19.32 1.49 44.17
N LEU A 50 18.64 0.97 45.18
CA LEU A 50 17.22 0.66 45.16
C LEU A 50 16.38 1.94 45.11
N LYS A 51 16.70 2.95 45.95
CA LYS A 51 16.05 4.28 45.95
C LYS A 51 16.12 4.92 44.54
N TYR A 52 17.32 4.94 43.97
CA TYR A 52 17.53 5.50 42.63
C TYR A 52 16.74 4.73 41.52
N LYS A 53 16.76 3.39 41.56
CA LYS A 53 15.96 2.55 40.66
C LYS A 53 14.45 2.83 40.78
N ASN A 54 13.96 2.98 42.03
CA ASN A 54 12.55 3.27 42.29
C ASN A 54 12.16 4.68 41.83
N ALA A 55 13.02 5.68 41.99
CA ALA A 55 12.80 7.03 41.49
C ALA A 55 12.75 7.06 39.94
N ILE A 56 13.65 6.34 39.28
CA ILE A 56 13.57 6.16 37.79
C ILE A 56 12.25 5.52 37.38
N LYS A 57 11.84 4.45 38.09
CA LYS A 57 10.59 3.75 37.77
C LYS A 57 9.37 4.67 37.95
N LYS A 58 9.36 5.47 39.04
CA LYS A 58 8.28 6.44 39.31
C LYS A 58 8.23 7.56 38.26
N SER A 59 9.39 8.12 37.88
CA SER A 59 9.46 9.16 36.85
C SER A 59 9.00 8.68 35.48
N LYS A 60 9.38 7.46 35.10
CA LYS A 60 8.89 6.85 33.83
C LYS A 60 7.37 6.65 33.87
N ALA A 61 6.83 6.08 34.95
CA ALA A 61 5.40 5.83 35.08
C ALA A 61 4.59 7.15 35.07
N SER A 62 5.08 8.20 35.75
CA SER A 62 4.45 9.53 35.70
C SER A 62 4.42 10.11 34.28
N MET A 63 5.49 9.95 33.49
CA MET A 63 5.56 10.41 32.13
C MET A 63 4.63 9.61 31.20
N GLU A 64 4.61 8.29 31.34
CA GLU A 64 3.70 7.39 30.61
C GLU A 64 2.24 7.77 30.86
N SER A 65 1.88 8.04 32.13
CA SER A 65 0.54 8.50 32.51
C SER A 65 0.19 9.87 31.89
N CYS A 66 1.12 10.82 31.92
CA CYS A 66 0.92 12.14 31.32
C CYS A 66 0.64 12.03 29.80
N ILE A 67 1.45 11.24 29.08
CA ILE A 67 1.26 11.01 27.63
C ILE A 67 -0.08 10.31 27.35
N SER A 68 -0.43 9.31 28.15
CA SER A 68 -1.69 8.58 28.03
C SER A 68 -2.91 9.51 28.23
N ASN A 69 -2.85 10.42 29.21
CA ASN A 69 -3.91 11.40 29.46
C ASN A 69 -4.03 12.39 28.31
N GLU A 70 -2.93 12.93 27.79
CA GLU A 70 -2.92 13.85 26.66
C GLU A 70 -3.51 13.21 25.37
N LEU A 71 -3.18 11.93 25.13
CA LEU A 71 -3.77 11.16 24.04
C LEU A 71 -5.28 10.94 24.29
N HIS A 72 -5.68 10.65 25.52
CA HIS A 72 -7.09 10.46 25.88
C HIS A 72 -7.89 11.76 25.68
N GLU A 73 -7.41 12.89 26.17
CA GLU A 73 -8.02 14.21 25.99
C GLU A 73 -8.20 14.53 24.51
N SER A 74 -7.18 14.29 23.68
CA SER A 74 -7.28 14.47 22.23
C SER A 74 -8.39 13.61 21.58
N LEU A 75 -8.67 12.42 22.12
CA LEU A 75 -9.79 11.57 21.66
C LEU A 75 -11.15 12.12 22.12
N VAL A 76 -11.25 12.55 23.38
CA VAL A 76 -12.50 13.11 23.95
C VAL A 76 -12.90 14.40 23.22
N TYR A 77 -11.94 15.29 22.96
CA TYR A 77 -12.17 16.56 22.24
C TYR A 77 -12.23 16.39 20.71
N LYS A 78 -12.11 15.15 20.18
CA LYS A 78 -12.15 14.84 18.74
C LYS A 78 -11.10 15.58 17.93
N GLU A 79 -9.87 15.65 18.44
CA GLU A 79 -8.70 16.28 17.82
C GLU A 79 -7.74 15.25 17.19
N PRO A 80 -8.07 14.62 16.06
CA PRO A 80 -7.28 13.52 15.49
C PRO A 80 -5.86 13.97 15.09
N VAL A 81 -5.69 15.21 14.64
CA VAL A 81 -4.39 15.75 14.25
C VAL A 81 -3.46 15.83 15.47
N GLN A 82 -3.96 16.33 16.61
CA GLN A 82 -3.20 16.44 17.85
C GLN A 82 -2.87 15.05 18.41
N PHE A 83 -3.82 14.12 18.39
CA PHE A 83 -3.61 12.73 18.79
C PHE A 83 -2.42 12.10 18.05
N TRP A 84 -2.43 12.14 16.72
CA TRP A 84 -1.36 11.54 15.91
C TRP A 84 -0.03 12.29 16.02
N LYS A 85 -0.05 13.60 16.25
CA LYS A 85 1.14 14.40 16.51
C LYS A 85 1.80 13.97 17.82
N THR A 86 1.01 13.88 18.91
CA THR A 86 1.48 13.42 20.24
C THR A 86 1.98 11.98 20.15
N TRP A 87 1.24 11.07 19.51
CA TRP A 87 1.65 9.69 19.31
C TRP A 87 3.01 9.59 18.59
N LYS A 88 3.17 10.29 17.46
CA LYS A 88 4.41 10.26 16.67
C LYS A 88 5.59 10.89 17.43
N SER A 89 5.39 12.03 18.06
CA SER A 89 6.47 12.76 18.72
C SER A 89 6.91 12.17 20.05
N LYS A 90 5.97 11.70 20.88
CA LYS A 90 6.26 11.26 22.25
C LYS A 90 6.39 9.75 22.39
N VAL A 91 5.61 8.96 21.65
CA VAL A 91 5.61 7.50 21.77
C VAL A 91 6.46 6.83 20.68
N CYS A 92 6.42 7.35 19.45
CA CYS A 92 7.18 6.79 18.32
C CYS A 92 8.55 7.46 18.11
N ALA A 93 8.88 8.50 18.86
CA ALA A 93 10.14 9.26 18.77
C ALA A 93 11.41 8.49 19.21
N GLN A 94 11.37 7.16 19.26
CA GLN A 94 12.58 6.38 19.48
C GLN A 94 13.45 6.38 18.24
N SER A 95 14.64 6.97 18.44
CA SER A 95 15.80 6.95 17.55
C SER A 95 15.43 7.00 16.06
N LYS A 96 15.73 8.10 15.43
CA LYS A 96 16.12 8.09 14.02
C LYS A 96 17.35 7.16 13.92
N ASN A 97 17.14 5.86 13.99
CA ASN A 97 18.15 4.94 13.52
C ASN A 97 18.34 5.30 12.06
N LYS A 98 19.42 6.03 11.74
CA LYS A 98 19.80 6.26 10.36
C LYS A 98 19.77 4.88 9.71
N THR A 99 18.99 4.75 8.67
CA THR A 99 19.07 3.58 7.79
C THR A 99 20.48 3.58 7.24
N LEU A 100 21.28 2.58 7.56
CA LEU A 100 22.64 2.47 7.11
C LEU A 100 22.65 1.67 5.81
N LEU A 101 23.48 2.10 4.86
CA LEU A 101 23.75 1.33 3.66
C LEU A 101 24.95 0.41 3.91
N GLU A 102 24.89 -0.79 3.36
CA GLU A 102 25.98 -1.76 3.45
C GLU A 102 27.24 -1.19 2.80
N GLY A 103 28.30 -1.01 3.62
CA GLY A 103 29.59 -0.48 3.15
C GLY A 103 29.67 1.03 2.93
N ILE A 104 28.65 1.83 3.33
CA ILE A 104 28.64 3.28 3.13
C ILE A 104 28.26 4.01 4.42
N ASP A 105 29.21 4.75 4.98
CA ASP A 105 29.05 5.45 6.27
C ASP A 105 28.75 6.96 6.13
N ASN A 106 28.86 7.53 4.92
CA ASN A 106 28.73 8.95 4.65
C ASN A 106 27.47 9.24 3.80
N ASP A 107 26.70 10.25 4.19
CA ASP A 107 25.46 10.65 3.49
C ASP A 107 25.75 11.14 2.05
N VAL A 108 26.91 11.77 1.78
CA VAL A 108 27.30 12.23 0.45
C VAL A 108 27.57 11.01 -0.45
N ALA A 109 28.38 10.05 0.02
CA ALA A 109 28.67 8.83 -0.70
C ALA A 109 27.40 7.98 -0.93
N ALA A 110 26.49 7.93 0.06
CA ALA A 110 25.20 7.26 -0.06
C ALA A 110 24.32 7.92 -1.13
N THR A 111 24.28 9.25 -1.16
CA THR A 111 23.49 10.01 -2.14
C THR A 111 23.99 9.75 -3.57
N GLU A 112 25.33 9.74 -3.77
CA GLU A 112 25.92 9.47 -5.08
C GLU A 112 25.73 8.00 -5.51
N ALA A 113 25.83 7.06 -4.58
CA ALA A 113 25.56 5.65 -4.85
C ALA A 113 24.11 5.43 -5.28
N PHE A 114 23.12 6.08 -4.63
CA PHE A 114 21.72 6.04 -5.05
C PHE A 114 21.52 6.73 -6.40
N ARG A 115 22.18 7.87 -6.66
CA ARG A 115 22.12 8.56 -7.94
C ARG A 115 22.55 7.64 -9.07
N ASN A 116 23.71 7.00 -8.93
CA ASN A 116 24.24 6.09 -9.94
C ASN A 116 23.30 4.90 -10.16
N TYR A 117 22.78 4.29 -9.07
CA TYR A 117 21.84 3.19 -9.15
C TYR A 117 20.53 3.58 -9.86
N PHE A 118 19.89 4.70 -9.48
CA PHE A 118 18.63 5.12 -10.12
C PHE A 118 18.86 5.61 -11.56
N SER A 119 19.99 6.23 -11.86
CA SER A 119 20.37 6.59 -13.23
C SER A 119 20.45 5.36 -14.13
N GLU A 120 21.12 4.29 -13.67
CA GLU A 120 21.23 3.01 -14.39
C GLU A 120 19.85 2.32 -14.53
N VAL A 121 19.07 2.32 -13.46
CA VAL A 121 17.73 1.70 -13.47
C VAL A 121 16.81 2.39 -14.46
N CYS A 122 16.87 3.73 -14.59
CA CYS A 122 16.02 4.53 -15.48
C CYS A 122 16.59 4.64 -16.92
N THR A 123 17.22 3.57 -17.41
CA THR A 123 17.66 3.42 -18.81
C THR A 123 16.93 2.26 -19.48
N PRO A 124 16.75 2.23 -20.80
CA PRO A 124 16.20 1.08 -21.51
C PRO A 124 16.98 -0.21 -21.20
N ASN A 125 16.30 -1.36 -21.23
CA ASN A 125 16.97 -2.65 -21.03
C ASN A 125 17.87 -3.01 -22.22
N ASP A 126 17.43 -2.66 -23.45
CA ASP A 126 18.19 -2.86 -24.68
C ASP A 126 18.30 -1.54 -25.44
N GLN A 127 19.53 -1.03 -25.57
CA GLN A 127 19.80 0.22 -26.28
C GLN A 127 19.55 0.11 -27.79
N ASN A 128 19.84 -1.05 -28.41
CA ASN A 128 19.58 -1.27 -29.82
C ASN A 128 18.07 -1.29 -30.11
N PHE A 129 17.32 -1.97 -29.24
CA PHE A 129 15.86 -1.95 -29.29
C PHE A 129 15.33 -0.52 -29.16
N ASN A 130 15.85 0.27 -28.22
CA ASN A 130 15.42 1.66 -28.03
C ASN A 130 15.68 2.52 -29.26
N VAL A 131 16.84 2.40 -29.91
CA VAL A 131 17.18 3.13 -31.16
C VAL A 131 16.26 2.71 -32.31
N CYS A 132 15.97 1.41 -32.42
CA CYS A 132 15.04 0.90 -33.42
C CYS A 132 13.64 1.49 -33.21
N LYS A 133 13.13 1.44 -31.95
CA LYS A 133 11.81 1.99 -31.61
C LYS A 133 11.74 3.50 -31.76
N GLN A 134 12.82 4.22 -31.57
CA GLN A 134 12.90 5.66 -31.84
C GLN A 134 12.70 5.95 -33.34
N LYS A 135 13.31 5.17 -34.24
CA LYS A 135 13.13 5.33 -35.69
C LYS A 135 11.68 5.02 -36.08
N GLU A 136 11.15 3.86 -35.65
CA GLU A 136 9.77 3.47 -35.90
C GLU A 136 8.78 4.55 -35.42
N PHE A 137 9.00 5.09 -34.22
CA PHE A 137 8.19 6.17 -33.68
C PHE A 137 8.26 7.43 -34.53
N ASN A 138 9.46 7.86 -34.92
CA ASN A 138 9.64 9.09 -35.70
C ASN A 138 8.90 8.99 -37.06
N ASP A 139 8.96 7.85 -37.72
CA ASP A 139 8.28 7.61 -38.99
C ASP A 139 6.77 7.57 -38.80
N ALA A 140 6.28 6.79 -37.86
CA ALA A 140 4.87 6.73 -37.48
C ALA A 140 4.31 8.08 -37.01
N PHE A 141 5.11 8.87 -36.28
CA PHE A 141 4.67 10.18 -35.80
C PHE A 141 4.56 11.23 -36.92
N ARG A 142 5.46 11.18 -37.93
CA ARG A 142 5.35 12.05 -39.10
C ARG A 142 4.03 11.76 -39.87
N GLU A 143 3.73 10.48 -40.12
CA GLU A 143 2.48 10.07 -40.75
C GLU A 143 1.26 10.48 -39.91
N TYR A 144 1.33 10.23 -38.59
CA TYR A 144 0.29 10.61 -37.65
C TYR A 144 0.03 12.11 -37.67
N LYS A 145 1.09 12.92 -37.67
CA LYS A 145 1.01 14.38 -37.70
C LYS A 145 0.39 14.88 -39.01
N SER A 146 0.76 14.30 -40.15
CA SER A 146 0.18 14.68 -41.46
C SER A 146 -1.32 14.37 -41.55
N LYS A 147 -1.74 13.21 -41.03
CA LYS A 147 -3.14 12.78 -41.01
C LYS A 147 -4.02 13.64 -40.09
N TYR A 148 -3.49 14.14 -39.00
CA TYR A 148 -4.23 14.93 -38.01
C TYR A 148 -4.03 16.44 -38.13
N ALA A 149 -3.07 16.93 -38.92
CA ALA A 149 -2.85 18.36 -39.16
C ALA A 149 -4.10 19.05 -39.75
N TYR A 150 -4.91 18.34 -40.52
CA TYR A 150 -6.17 18.85 -41.09
C TYR A 150 -7.32 18.91 -40.08
N ASN A 151 -7.30 18.12 -39.00
CA ASN A 151 -8.36 18.05 -37.98
C ASN A 151 -8.01 18.78 -36.69
N SER A 152 -6.90 19.51 -36.63
CA SER A 152 -6.33 20.06 -35.38
C SER A 152 -6.95 21.37 -34.89
N MET A 153 -8.08 21.83 -35.44
CA MET A 153 -8.83 22.99 -34.93
C MET A 153 -9.60 22.72 -33.61
N ASN A 154 -9.56 21.51 -33.07
CA ASN A 154 -10.05 21.30 -31.70
C ASN A 154 -9.02 21.87 -30.72
N CYS A 155 -9.12 23.17 -30.43
CA CYS A 155 -8.37 23.79 -29.37
C CYS A 155 -8.80 23.20 -28.03
N TRP A 156 -8.00 22.27 -27.50
CA TRP A 156 -8.21 21.76 -26.15
C TRP A 156 -7.95 22.89 -25.16
N MET A 157 -9.03 23.39 -24.55
CA MET A 157 -8.97 24.48 -23.60
C MET A 157 -9.18 23.94 -22.17
N VAL A 158 -8.29 24.33 -21.27
CA VAL A 158 -8.45 24.12 -19.84
C VAL A 158 -9.21 25.32 -19.28
N ASN A 159 -10.25 25.10 -18.50
CA ASN A 159 -10.96 26.16 -17.79
C ASN A 159 -10.62 26.14 -16.29
N ALA A 160 -10.99 27.20 -15.58
CA ALA A 160 -10.70 27.34 -14.15
C ALA A 160 -11.40 26.27 -13.29
N GLU A 161 -12.58 25.82 -13.68
CA GLU A 161 -13.33 24.76 -13.01
C GLU A 161 -12.57 23.44 -13.07
N LEU A 162 -12.04 23.06 -14.22
CA LEU A 162 -11.21 21.86 -14.38
C LEU A 162 -9.96 21.90 -13.51
N VAL A 163 -9.30 23.09 -13.43
CA VAL A 163 -8.16 23.27 -12.52
C VAL A 163 -8.60 23.10 -11.07
N GLY A 164 -9.76 23.65 -10.68
CA GLY A 164 -10.33 23.47 -9.34
C GLY A 164 -10.60 21.99 -9.00
N LEU A 165 -11.18 21.25 -9.94
CA LEU A 165 -11.40 19.79 -9.79
C LEU A 165 -10.07 19.03 -9.68
N ALA A 166 -9.06 19.41 -10.44
CA ALA A 166 -7.73 18.81 -10.39
C ALA A 166 -7.04 19.07 -9.03
N VAL A 167 -7.11 20.30 -8.51
CA VAL A 167 -6.59 20.69 -7.20
C VAL A 167 -7.30 19.91 -6.08
N ALA A 168 -8.62 19.74 -6.16
CA ALA A 168 -9.40 19.00 -5.17
C ALA A 168 -9.03 17.51 -5.06
N LYS A 169 -8.45 16.91 -6.11
CA LYS A 169 -7.97 15.52 -6.09
C LYS A 169 -6.64 15.33 -5.39
N ILE A 170 -5.91 16.39 -5.10
CA ILE A 170 -4.59 16.30 -4.47
C ILE A 170 -4.74 16.35 -2.95
N GLU A 171 -4.10 15.43 -2.25
CA GLU A 171 -4.13 15.38 -0.79
C GLU A 171 -3.24 16.45 -0.15
N LYS A 172 -3.74 17.09 0.91
CA LYS A 172 -2.99 18.08 1.73
C LYS A 172 -1.86 17.42 2.53
N GLY A 173 -0.89 18.24 2.97
CA GLY A 173 0.21 17.79 3.85
C GLY A 173 1.27 16.93 3.14
N LYS A 174 1.35 16.97 1.82
CA LYS A 174 2.40 16.28 1.05
C LYS A 174 3.64 17.17 0.89
N ALA A 175 4.82 16.53 0.78
CA ALA A 175 6.08 17.20 0.59
C ALA A 175 6.12 17.99 -0.74
N ALA A 176 6.78 19.16 -0.72
CA ALA A 176 7.00 19.99 -1.88
C ALA A 176 8.04 19.36 -2.84
N GLY A 177 7.96 19.74 -4.11
CA GLY A 177 8.97 19.47 -5.13
C GLY A 177 10.17 20.42 -5.05
N PHE A 178 10.87 20.59 -6.17
CA PHE A 178 12.01 21.52 -6.31
C PHE A 178 11.64 22.98 -6.12
N ASP A 179 10.39 23.33 -6.49
CA ASP A 179 9.81 24.66 -6.41
C ASP A 179 9.43 25.09 -4.98
N SER A 180 9.57 24.17 -4.01
CA SER A 180 9.15 24.36 -2.61
C SER A 180 7.66 24.70 -2.44
N LEU A 181 6.85 24.56 -3.51
CA LEU A 181 5.41 24.81 -3.46
C LEU A 181 4.67 23.55 -3.01
N THR A 182 3.66 23.77 -2.16
CA THR A 182 2.74 22.74 -1.69
C THR A 182 1.31 23.04 -2.13
N LEU A 183 0.40 22.09 -1.95
CA LEU A 183 -1.01 22.29 -2.25
C LEU A 183 -1.61 23.45 -1.44
N GLU A 184 -1.17 23.62 -0.19
CA GLU A 184 -1.65 24.66 0.71
C GLU A 184 -1.39 26.07 0.16
N HIS A 185 -0.27 26.28 -0.54
CA HIS A 185 -0.01 27.56 -1.23
C HIS A 185 -1.08 27.82 -2.30
N LEU A 186 -1.45 26.83 -3.11
CA LEU A 186 -2.49 26.98 -4.14
C LEU A 186 -3.89 27.17 -3.55
N THR A 187 -4.23 26.46 -2.48
CA THR A 187 -5.56 26.53 -1.86
C THR A 187 -5.79 27.79 -1.04
N ASN A 188 -4.71 28.41 -0.55
CA ASN A 188 -4.77 29.65 0.24
C ASN A 188 -4.48 30.90 -0.60
N CYS A 189 -4.17 30.76 -1.90
CA CYS A 189 -4.05 31.87 -2.83
C CYS A 189 -5.43 32.43 -3.24
N HIS A 190 -5.42 33.63 -3.82
CA HIS A 190 -6.62 34.20 -4.45
C HIS A 190 -7.15 33.29 -5.57
N PRO A 191 -8.47 33.04 -5.69
CA PRO A 191 -9.06 32.12 -6.67
C PRO A 191 -8.69 32.40 -8.14
N ILE A 192 -8.28 33.63 -8.48
CA ILE A 192 -7.82 34.00 -9.82
C ILE A 192 -6.65 33.13 -10.32
N ILE A 193 -5.90 32.51 -9.39
CA ILE A 193 -4.80 31.61 -9.76
C ILE A 193 -5.27 30.46 -10.63
N TYR A 194 -6.49 29.94 -10.42
CA TYR A 194 -7.04 28.86 -11.22
C TYR A 194 -7.29 29.29 -12.67
N SER A 195 -7.72 30.54 -12.88
CA SER A 195 -7.89 31.11 -14.23
C SER A 195 -6.54 31.33 -14.92
N LEU A 196 -5.51 31.76 -14.18
CA LEU A 196 -4.16 31.93 -14.73
C LEU A 196 -3.54 30.57 -15.10
N LEU A 197 -3.67 29.56 -14.22
CA LEU A 197 -3.22 28.19 -14.50
C LEU A 197 -3.99 27.57 -15.68
N ALA A 198 -5.28 27.83 -15.79
CA ALA A 198 -6.09 27.37 -16.92
C ALA A 198 -5.57 27.92 -18.26
N LYS A 199 -5.22 29.22 -18.32
CA LYS A 199 -4.62 29.85 -19.51
C LYS A 199 -3.24 29.26 -19.82
N LEU A 200 -2.39 29.09 -18.79
CA LEU A 200 -1.07 28.46 -18.94
C LEU A 200 -1.19 27.04 -19.50
N PHE A 201 -2.04 26.21 -18.92
CA PHE A 201 -2.23 24.81 -19.34
C PHE A 201 -2.85 24.72 -20.74
N SER A 202 -3.75 25.62 -21.10
CA SER A 202 -4.27 25.72 -22.47
C SER A 202 -3.15 26.07 -23.46
N LEU A 203 -2.30 27.05 -23.11
CA LEU A 203 -1.16 27.41 -23.95
C LEU A 203 -0.19 26.23 -24.12
N MET A 204 0.10 25.49 -23.04
CA MET A 204 0.95 24.30 -23.11
C MET A 204 0.38 23.24 -24.07
N LEU A 205 -0.94 23.01 -24.04
CA LEU A 205 -1.61 22.09 -24.96
C LEU A 205 -1.58 22.56 -26.41
N ILE A 206 -1.80 23.85 -26.67
CA ILE A 206 -1.83 24.42 -28.02
C ILE A 206 -0.43 24.42 -28.64
N THR A 207 0.60 24.81 -27.86
CA THR A 207 1.97 24.96 -28.37
C THR A 207 2.79 23.66 -28.25
N SER A 208 2.26 22.62 -27.62
CA SER A 208 3.00 21.42 -27.24
C SER A 208 4.29 21.73 -26.48
N PHE A 209 4.29 22.78 -25.66
CA PHE A 209 5.42 23.20 -24.83
C PHE A 209 5.14 22.90 -23.36
N VAL A 210 6.15 22.41 -22.67
CA VAL A 210 6.09 22.19 -21.22
C VAL A 210 7.26 22.90 -20.55
N PRO A 211 7.04 23.70 -19.50
CA PRO A 211 8.12 24.32 -18.75
C PRO A 211 9.14 23.27 -18.26
N PRO A 212 10.46 23.50 -18.43
CA PRO A 212 11.48 22.51 -18.03
C PRO A 212 11.39 22.11 -16.55
N ASP A 213 10.93 23.01 -15.67
CA ASP A 213 10.78 22.75 -14.24
C ASP A 213 9.72 21.67 -13.94
N PHE A 214 8.73 21.47 -14.81
CA PHE A 214 7.76 20.35 -14.69
C PHE A 214 8.46 18.99 -14.84
N GLY A 215 9.57 18.97 -15.57
CA GLY A 215 10.42 17.80 -15.77
C GLY A 215 11.38 17.50 -14.61
N LYS A 216 11.55 18.38 -13.62
CA LYS A 216 12.47 18.19 -12.49
C LYS A 216 11.80 17.43 -11.34
N GLY A 217 12.51 16.44 -10.78
CA GLY A 217 12.03 15.66 -9.64
C GLY A 217 13.08 15.46 -8.56
N ILE A 218 12.65 15.28 -7.32
CA ILE A 218 13.51 14.86 -6.22
C ILE A 218 13.16 13.42 -5.85
N THR A 219 14.05 12.49 -6.08
CA THR A 219 13.88 11.08 -5.74
C THR A 219 14.35 10.82 -4.31
N ILE A 220 13.46 10.27 -3.49
CA ILE A 220 13.74 9.86 -2.11
C ILE A 220 13.80 8.35 -2.06
N PRO A 221 14.95 7.75 -1.70
CA PRO A 221 15.06 6.31 -1.50
C PRO A 221 14.28 5.88 -0.25
N ILE A 222 13.33 4.95 -0.41
CA ILE A 222 12.53 4.38 0.68
C ILE A 222 12.76 2.87 0.71
N PRO A 223 13.12 2.25 1.87
CA PRO A 223 13.30 0.81 1.96
C PRO A 223 12.02 0.04 1.56
N LYS A 224 12.16 -1.04 0.77
CA LYS A 224 11.06 -1.91 0.36
C LYS A 224 10.48 -2.71 1.52
N ASP A 225 11.32 -3.09 2.48
CA ASP A 225 10.94 -3.81 3.69
C ASP A 225 11.37 -3.02 4.93
N GLU A 226 10.42 -2.76 5.84
CA GLU A 226 10.68 -2.15 7.15
C GLU A 226 11.34 -3.12 8.16
N LYS A 227 11.69 -4.33 7.73
CA LYS A 227 12.31 -5.31 8.62
C LYS A 227 13.64 -4.76 9.11
N SER A 228 13.81 -4.79 10.39
CA SER A 228 14.88 -4.45 11.32
C SER A 228 16.35 -4.75 10.91
N VAL A 229 16.67 -4.79 9.66
CA VAL A 229 18.04 -4.87 9.16
C VAL A 229 18.60 -3.46 9.23
N ARG A 230 19.58 -3.22 10.07
CA ARG A 230 20.25 -1.93 10.22
C ARG A 230 21.01 -1.50 8.97
N MET A 231 21.38 -2.47 8.13
CA MET A 231 22.13 -2.26 6.89
C MET A 231 21.32 -2.81 5.72
N HIS A 232 21.15 -2.03 4.69
CA HIS A 232 20.38 -2.39 3.50
C HIS A 232 21.24 -2.28 2.25
N LYS A 233 21.03 -3.20 1.30
CA LYS A 233 21.55 -3.05 -0.06
C LYS A 233 20.76 -1.98 -0.80
N ILE A 234 21.43 -1.23 -1.68
CA ILE A 234 20.80 -0.15 -2.47
C ILE A 234 19.59 -0.65 -3.28
N GLU A 235 19.67 -1.87 -3.81
CA GLU A 235 18.60 -2.51 -4.59
C GLU A 235 17.28 -2.72 -3.80
N ASN A 236 17.35 -2.75 -2.48
CA ASN A 236 16.21 -2.90 -1.59
C ASN A 236 15.46 -1.58 -1.33
N PHE A 237 15.77 -0.54 -2.09
CA PHE A 237 15.06 0.73 -2.01
C PHE A 237 14.16 0.96 -3.22
N ARG A 238 13.08 1.71 -3.02
CA ARG A 238 12.25 2.30 -4.06
C ARG A 238 12.57 3.79 -4.15
N GLY A 239 12.68 4.31 -5.35
CA GLY A 239 12.86 5.74 -5.58
C GLY A 239 11.52 6.44 -5.72
N ILE A 240 11.01 7.07 -4.66
CA ILE A 240 9.77 7.86 -4.74
C ILE A 240 10.12 9.28 -5.15
N THR A 241 9.56 9.75 -6.26
CA THR A 241 9.87 11.06 -6.82
C THR A 241 8.84 12.10 -6.40
N LEU A 242 9.33 13.20 -5.82
CA LEU A 242 8.57 14.41 -5.54
C LEU A 242 8.62 15.31 -6.77
N SER A 243 7.46 15.51 -7.42
CA SER A 243 7.29 16.41 -8.56
C SER A 243 6.73 17.76 -8.10
N PRO A 244 6.94 18.87 -8.84
CA PRO A 244 6.33 20.16 -8.58
C PRO A 244 4.81 20.09 -8.50
N ILE A 245 4.19 20.87 -7.61
CA ILE A 245 2.74 20.81 -7.41
C ILE A 245 1.97 21.21 -8.67
N LEU A 246 2.46 22.20 -9.41
CA LEU A 246 1.83 22.66 -10.65
C LEU A 246 1.81 21.57 -11.73
N SER A 247 2.89 20.77 -11.84
CA SER A 247 2.92 19.63 -12.75
C SER A 247 1.88 18.58 -12.38
N LYS A 248 1.68 18.30 -11.07
CA LYS A 248 0.64 17.37 -10.60
C LYS A 248 -0.78 17.86 -10.92
N VAL A 249 -1.05 19.16 -10.76
CA VAL A 249 -2.34 19.73 -11.15
C VAL A 249 -2.56 19.55 -12.65
N PHE A 250 -1.55 19.82 -13.48
CA PHE A 250 -1.63 19.64 -14.92
C PHE A 250 -1.84 18.17 -15.29
N GLU A 251 -1.11 17.23 -14.65
CA GLU A 251 -1.31 15.78 -14.84
C GLU A 251 -2.76 15.37 -14.53
N HIS A 252 -3.39 15.90 -13.46
CA HIS A 252 -4.80 15.66 -13.18
C HIS A 252 -5.74 16.25 -14.25
N CYS A 253 -5.44 17.45 -14.77
CA CYS A 253 -6.19 18.00 -15.89
C CYS A 253 -6.13 17.08 -17.12
N LEU A 254 -4.94 16.58 -17.46
CA LEU A 254 -4.76 15.63 -18.58
C LEU A 254 -5.55 14.33 -18.38
N LEU A 255 -5.53 13.75 -17.16
CA LEU A 255 -6.30 12.55 -16.85
C LEU A 255 -7.80 12.74 -17.02
N ILE A 256 -8.33 13.91 -16.62
CA ILE A 256 -9.77 14.21 -16.75
C ILE A 256 -10.13 14.43 -18.23
N MET A 257 -9.37 15.25 -18.95
CA MET A 257 -9.65 15.63 -20.34
C MET A 257 -9.52 14.45 -21.31
N PHE A 258 -8.52 13.61 -21.10
CA PHE A 258 -8.16 12.55 -22.04
C PHE A 258 -8.49 11.14 -21.53
N GLN A 259 -9.38 11.03 -20.56
CA GLN A 259 -9.78 9.75 -19.94
C GLN A 259 -10.19 8.69 -20.96
N LYS A 260 -10.91 9.05 -22.02
CA LYS A 260 -11.37 8.12 -23.06
C LYS A 260 -10.23 7.43 -23.82
N TYR A 261 -9.06 8.08 -23.95
CA TYR A 261 -7.88 7.53 -24.62
C TYR A 261 -6.99 6.71 -23.68
N LEU A 262 -7.20 6.87 -22.36
CA LEU A 262 -6.41 6.26 -21.30
C LEU A 262 -7.13 5.09 -20.62
N SER A 263 -8.31 4.71 -21.11
CA SER A 263 -9.06 3.56 -20.60
C SER A 263 -8.30 2.26 -20.86
N THR A 264 -8.43 1.29 -19.97
CA THR A 264 -7.78 -0.02 -20.06
C THR A 264 -8.77 -1.15 -19.84
N SER A 265 -8.41 -2.38 -20.25
CA SER A 265 -9.19 -3.60 -20.06
C SER A 265 -9.68 -3.75 -18.62
N ASP A 266 -10.87 -4.31 -18.41
CA ASP A 266 -11.44 -4.58 -17.10
C ASP A 266 -10.66 -5.64 -16.32
N ASN A 267 -9.83 -6.43 -16.99
CA ASN A 267 -8.88 -7.35 -16.38
C ASN A 267 -7.69 -6.64 -15.69
N GLN A 268 -7.45 -5.32 -15.95
CA GLN A 268 -6.54 -4.49 -15.19
C GLN A 268 -7.30 -3.79 -14.06
N PHE A 269 -7.02 -4.19 -12.82
CA PHE A 269 -7.71 -3.69 -11.63
C PHE A 269 -7.04 -2.47 -10.99
N ALA A 270 -5.73 -2.29 -11.22
CA ALA A 270 -5.00 -1.18 -10.62
C ALA A 270 -5.30 0.17 -11.29
N PHE A 271 -5.15 1.24 -10.52
CA PHE A 271 -5.22 2.64 -10.97
C PHE A 271 -6.58 3.07 -11.56
N LYS A 272 -7.64 2.34 -11.23
CA LYS A 272 -9.02 2.67 -11.59
C LYS A 272 -9.79 3.14 -10.36
N ALA A 273 -10.64 4.15 -10.53
CA ALA A 273 -11.52 4.62 -9.48
C ALA A 273 -12.46 3.49 -9.00
N ASN A 274 -12.71 3.43 -7.70
CA ASN A 274 -13.59 2.45 -7.06
C ASN A 274 -13.21 0.98 -7.30
N THR A 275 -11.97 0.71 -7.71
CA THR A 275 -11.46 -0.64 -7.95
C THR A 275 -10.18 -0.84 -7.13
N GLY A 276 -10.12 -1.88 -6.32
CA GLY A 276 -8.99 -2.17 -5.44
C GLY A 276 -8.58 -3.63 -5.42
N CYS A 277 -7.62 -3.96 -4.56
CA CYS A 277 -7.15 -5.35 -4.40
C CYS A 277 -8.28 -6.33 -4.08
N SER A 278 -9.27 -5.91 -3.26
CA SER A 278 -10.44 -6.74 -2.92
C SER A 278 -11.26 -7.14 -4.15
N ASN A 279 -11.37 -6.26 -5.15
CA ASN A 279 -12.08 -6.56 -6.40
C ASN A 279 -11.37 -7.66 -7.21
N ALA A 280 -10.05 -7.55 -7.37
CA ALA A 280 -9.25 -8.57 -8.07
C ALA A 280 -9.28 -9.92 -7.33
N ILE A 281 -9.18 -9.91 -6.00
CA ILE A 281 -9.27 -11.12 -5.16
C ILE A 281 -10.67 -11.75 -5.24
N TYR A 282 -11.72 -10.93 -5.29
CA TYR A 282 -13.10 -11.39 -5.45
C TYR A 282 -13.30 -12.13 -6.78
N VAL A 283 -12.85 -11.55 -7.88
CA VAL A 283 -12.90 -12.17 -9.21
C VAL A 283 -12.10 -13.49 -9.20
N LEU A 284 -10.84 -13.43 -8.73
CA LEU A 284 -9.96 -14.61 -8.63
C LEU A 284 -10.64 -15.76 -7.87
N ARG A 285 -11.20 -15.49 -6.67
CA ARG A 285 -11.91 -16.48 -5.87
C ARG A 285 -13.07 -17.09 -6.63
N ASN A 286 -13.94 -16.26 -7.20
CA ASN A 286 -15.14 -16.74 -7.89
C ASN A 286 -14.80 -17.61 -9.11
N VAL A 287 -13.75 -17.25 -9.87
CA VAL A 287 -13.26 -18.08 -10.99
C VAL A 287 -12.80 -19.45 -10.49
N ILE A 288 -11.97 -19.48 -9.45
CA ILE A 288 -11.46 -20.75 -8.90
C ILE A 288 -12.61 -21.59 -8.33
N ASP A 289 -13.52 -21.00 -7.55
CA ASP A 289 -14.69 -21.71 -6.99
C ASP A 289 -15.58 -22.26 -8.10
N PHE A 290 -15.83 -21.51 -9.17
CA PHE A 290 -16.62 -21.94 -10.32
C PHE A 290 -16.02 -23.19 -10.99
N TYR A 291 -14.72 -23.22 -11.26
CA TYR A 291 -14.07 -24.37 -11.88
C TYR A 291 -14.02 -25.58 -10.95
N ILE A 292 -13.83 -25.37 -9.65
CA ILE A 292 -13.84 -26.46 -8.66
C ILE A 292 -15.24 -27.08 -8.52
N GLU A 293 -16.30 -26.29 -8.55
CA GLU A 293 -17.69 -26.76 -8.56
C GLU A 293 -18.00 -27.63 -9.78
N HIS A 294 -17.26 -27.46 -10.89
CA HIS A 294 -17.33 -28.25 -12.09
C HIS A 294 -16.23 -29.37 -12.15
N ASP A 295 -15.75 -29.80 -10.99
CA ASP A 295 -14.73 -30.86 -10.84
C ASP A 295 -13.40 -30.61 -11.59
N THR A 296 -13.09 -29.35 -11.93
CA THR A 296 -11.92 -28.95 -12.68
C THR A 296 -10.84 -28.35 -11.76
N THR A 297 -9.58 -28.66 -12.06
CA THR A 297 -8.43 -28.06 -11.37
C THR A 297 -7.99 -26.79 -12.11
N VAL A 298 -7.79 -25.69 -11.39
CA VAL A 298 -7.24 -24.46 -11.93
C VAL A 298 -5.75 -24.39 -11.65
N ASN A 299 -4.97 -24.15 -12.69
CA ASN A 299 -3.53 -23.90 -12.61
C ASN A 299 -3.30 -22.39 -12.65
N LEU A 300 -2.61 -21.87 -11.63
CA LEU A 300 -2.35 -20.45 -11.47
C LEU A 300 -0.87 -20.15 -11.78
N GLY A 301 -0.60 -19.11 -12.57
CA GLY A 301 0.72 -18.53 -12.74
C GLY A 301 0.75 -17.15 -12.12
N CYS A 302 1.51 -16.94 -11.06
CA CYS A 302 1.73 -15.62 -10.45
C CYS A 302 3.06 -15.07 -10.97
N LEU A 303 3.00 -14.03 -11.77
CA LEU A 303 4.15 -13.47 -12.48
C LEU A 303 4.45 -12.04 -11.98
N ASP A 304 5.72 -11.74 -11.76
CA ASP A 304 6.23 -10.43 -11.34
C ASP A 304 7.03 -9.81 -12.50
N ILE A 305 6.77 -8.55 -12.85
CA ILE A 305 7.54 -7.84 -13.88
C ILE A 305 8.71 -7.12 -13.22
N SER A 306 9.92 -7.32 -13.75
CA SER A 306 11.15 -6.71 -13.21
C SER A 306 11.16 -5.20 -13.44
N LYS A 307 11.23 -4.40 -12.36
CA LYS A 307 11.40 -2.93 -12.40
C LYS A 307 10.45 -2.24 -13.40
N ALA A 308 9.20 -2.69 -13.47
CA ALA A 308 8.23 -2.36 -14.49
C ALA A 308 8.06 -0.84 -14.74
N PHE A 309 7.90 -0.06 -13.66
CA PHE A 309 7.76 1.40 -13.74
C PHE A 309 9.02 2.11 -14.22
N ASP A 310 10.19 1.58 -13.89
CA ASP A 310 11.47 2.21 -14.16
C ASP A 310 12.01 1.89 -15.57
N LYS A 311 11.44 0.87 -16.24
CA LYS A 311 11.93 0.34 -17.53
C LYS A 311 10.99 0.61 -18.71
N LEU A 312 9.88 1.33 -18.51
CA LEU A 312 8.94 1.66 -19.57
C LEU A 312 9.64 2.46 -20.70
N ASN A 313 9.54 1.96 -21.94
CA ASN A 313 10.12 2.61 -23.13
C ASN A 313 9.18 3.72 -23.64
N TYR A 314 9.69 4.94 -23.77
CA TYR A 314 8.90 6.11 -24.15
C TYR A 314 8.34 6.01 -25.57
N TYR A 315 9.15 5.55 -26.53
CA TYR A 315 8.72 5.47 -27.93
C TYR A 315 7.61 4.46 -28.13
N VAL A 316 7.71 3.31 -27.48
CA VAL A 316 6.64 2.30 -27.47
C VAL A 316 5.37 2.85 -26.81
N LEU A 317 5.49 3.56 -25.68
CA LEU A 317 4.34 4.21 -25.03
C LEU A 317 3.64 5.19 -25.97
N PHE A 318 4.39 6.09 -26.61
CA PHE A 318 3.81 7.11 -27.47
C PHE A 318 3.17 6.49 -28.73
N MET A 319 3.76 5.44 -29.31
CA MET A 319 3.10 4.68 -30.39
C MET A 319 1.78 4.06 -29.94
N LYS A 320 1.69 3.55 -28.70
CA LYS A 320 0.42 3.04 -28.15
C LYS A 320 -0.62 4.15 -27.96
N LEU A 321 -0.21 5.33 -27.50
CA LEU A 321 -1.11 6.48 -27.39
C LEU A 321 -1.62 6.93 -28.77
N MET A 322 -0.76 6.93 -29.81
CA MET A 322 -1.17 7.20 -31.18
C MET A 322 -2.18 6.16 -31.70
N LYS A 323 -1.95 4.87 -31.47
CA LYS A 323 -2.91 3.80 -31.81
C LYS A 323 -4.28 4.00 -31.15
N ARG A 324 -4.32 4.64 -29.99
CA ARG A 324 -5.55 5.01 -29.28
C ARG A 324 -6.15 6.34 -29.72
N ASN A 325 -5.63 6.94 -30.80
CA ASN A 325 -6.04 8.23 -31.35
C ASN A 325 -5.91 9.41 -30.36
N MET A 326 -4.92 9.37 -29.45
CA MET A 326 -4.60 10.51 -28.58
C MET A 326 -4.25 11.73 -29.44
N PRO A 327 -4.78 12.94 -29.16
CA PRO A 327 -4.49 14.12 -29.96
C PRO A 327 -2.98 14.35 -30.18
N CYS A 328 -2.60 14.67 -31.42
CA CYS A 328 -1.20 14.75 -31.84
C CYS A 328 -0.39 15.74 -30.99
N ASN A 329 -0.95 16.91 -30.69
CA ASN A 329 -0.33 17.93 -29.83
C ASN A 329 -0.07 17.43 -28.40
N VAL A 330 -0.95 16.56 -27.86
CA VAL A 330 -0.74 15.94 -26.54
C VAL A 330 0.38 14.93 -26.58
N VAL A 331 0.45 14.09 -27.63
CA VAL A 331 1.57 13.14 -27.80
C VAL A 331 2.89 13.89 -27.94
N GLU A 332 2.93 14.96 -28.75
CA GLU A 332 4.14 15.79 -28.93
C GLU A 332 4.55 16.48 -27.63
N MET A 333 3.58 17.00 -26.89
CA MET A 333 3.81 17.63 -25.59
C MET A 333 4.40 16.62 -24.57
N LEU A 334 3.81 15.43 -24.47
CA LEU A 334 4.31 14.37 -23.59
C LEU A 334 5.73 13.94 -23.98
N LEU A 335 6.00 13.77 -25.28
CA LEU A 335 7.34 13.46 -25.77
C LEU A 335 8.37 14.49 -25.31
N LYS A 336 8.08 15.78 -25.51
CA LYS A 336 8.93 16.89 -25.05
C LYS A 336 9.12 16.87 -23.54
N TRP A 337 8.04 16.67 -22.78
CA TRP A 337 8.09 16.62 -21.31
C TRP A 337 8.98 15.50 -20.81
N TYR A 338 8.79 14.28 -21.33
CA TYR A 338 9.59 13.13 -20.90
C TYR A 338 11.05 13.26 -21.35
N SER A 339 11.32 13.84 -22.53
CA SER A 339 12.70 14.10 -23.00
C SER A 339 13.47 15.10 -22.13
N LEU A 340 12.77 16.01 -21.44
CA LEU A 340 13.32 17.02 -20.53
C LEU A 340 13.26 16.60 -19.05
N SER A 341 13.05 15.32 -18.76
CA SER A 341 12.90 14.85 -17.38
C SER A 341 14.23 14.56 -16.71
N TYR A 342 14.45 15.21 -15.57
CA TYR A 342 15.64 15.03 -14.72
C TYR A 342 15.24 14.79 -13.28
N ASN A 343 16.02 13.98 -12.57
CA ASN A 343 15.86 13.76 -11.15
C ASN A 343 17.17 14.01 -10.40
N CYS A 344 17.05 14.49 -9.15
CA CYS A 344 18.14 14.46 -8.16
C CYS A 344 17.76 13.49 -7.06
N VAL A 345 18.72 12.84 -6.43
CA VAL A 345 18.47 12.01 -5.24
C VAL A 345 18.68 12.84 -3.98
N ARG A 346 17.78 12.71 -3.01
CA ARG A 346 17.94 13.28 -1.68
C ARG A 346 18.06 12.20 -0.63
N TRP A 347 19.18 12.22 0.11
CA TRP A 347 19.41 11.33 1.25
C TRP A 347 19.83 12.16 2.46
N GLY A 348 19.04 12.11 3.53
CA GLY A 348 19.19 13.07 4.63
C GLY A 348 19.02 14.50 4.16
N ASP A 349 20.02 15.33 4.39
CA ASP A 349 20.05 16.74 3.98
C ASP A 349 20.87 16.98 2.69
N VAL A 350 21.43 15.90 2.09
CA VAL A 350 22.27 15.95 0.89
C VAL A 350 21.45 15.73 -0.36
N LEU A 351 21.64 16.58 -1.37
CA LEU A 351 21.06 16.46 -2.70
C LEU A 351 22.18 16.12 -3.73
N SER A 352 21.93 15.16 -4.61
CA SER A 352 22.86 14.78 -5.68
C SER A 352 22.82 15.76 -6.84
N GLU A 353 23.84 15.66 -7.73
CA GLU A 353 23.75 16.20 -9.07
C GLU A 353 22.57 15.58 -9.84
N PRO A 354 21.96 16.33 -10.78
CA PRO A 354 20.85 15.83 -11.58
C PRO A 354 21.30 14.72 -12.53
N PHE A 355 20.39 13.76 -12.77
CA PHE A 355 20.54 12.75 -13.81
C PHE A 355 19.30 12.69 -14.69
N ARG A 356 19.48 12.35 -15.96
CA ARG A 356 18.42 12.30 -16.95
C ARG A 356 17.65 10.98 -16.86
N LEU A 357 16.33 11.02 -17.01
CA LEU A 357 15.49 9.83 -17.15
C LEU A 357 15.41 9.46 -18.64
N LEU A 358 15.96 8.30 -19.01
CA LEU A 358 15.95 7.80 -20.39
C LEU A 358 14.86 6.75 -20.64
N ALA A 359 14.33 6.17 -19.58
CA ALA A 359 13.20 5.25 -19.57
C ALA A 359 12.42 5.37 -18.25
N GLY A 360 11.25 4.78 -18.20
CA GLY A 360 10.42 4.67 -17.01
C GLY A 360 9.54 5.88 -16.76
N VAL A 361 8.57 5.67 -15.89
CA VAL A 361 7.68 6.71 -15.38
C VAL A 361 7.96 6.98 -13.91
N ARG A 362 7.79 8.23 -13.47
CA ARG A 362 8.10 8.62 -12.09
C ARG A 362 7.22 7.90 -11.09
N GLN A 363 7.83 7.19 -10.14
CA GLN A 363 7.12 6.64 -9.00
C GLN A 363 6.71 7.78 -8.05
N GLY A 364 5.46 8.24 -8.15
CA GLY A 364 4.92 9.41 -7.44
C GLY A 364 4.35 10.49 -8.36
N GLY A 365 4.47 10.34 -9.69
CA GLY A 365 3.71 11.12 -10.67
C GLY A 365 2.23 10.70 -10.69
N VAL A 366 1.36 11.62 -11.03
CA VAL A 366 -0.10 11.40 -11.10
C VAL A 366 -0.48 10.62 -12.37
N LEU A 367 0.14 10.97 -13.49
CA LEU A 367 -0.12 10.34 -14.80
C LEU A 367 0.57 8.97 -14.94
N SER A 368 1.69 8.77 -14.25
CA SER A 368 2.55 7.59 -14.35
C SER A 368 1.82 6.25 -14.20
N PRO A 369 0.94 6.04 -13.20
CA PRO A 369 0.22 4.78 -13.03
C PRO A 369 -0.69 4.45 -14.22
N THR A 370 -1.40 5.45 -14.74
CA THR A 370 -2.32 5.29 -15.87
C THR A 370 -1.54 5.00 -17.16
N LEU A 371 -0.44 5.70 -17.40
CA LEU A 371 0.41 5.44 -18.57
C LEU A 371 1.02 4.05 -18.55
N PHE A 372 1.43 3.57 -17.37
CA PHE A 372 1.91 2.20 -17.22
C PHE A 372 0.81 1.18 -17.52
N ALA A 373 -0.42 1.39 -17.00
CA ALA A 373 -1.55 0.52 -17.28
C ALA A 373 -1.86 0.45 -18.79
N VAL A 374 -1.84 1.60 -19.49
CA VAL A 374 -1.98 1.67 -20.96
C VAL A 374 -0.85 0.94 -21.68
N TYR A 375 0.38 1.05 -21.15
CA TYR A 375 1.56 0.44 -21.74
C TYR A 375 1.47 -1.10 -21.82
N VAL A 376 0.91 -1.73 -20.78
CA VAL A 376 0.82 -3.19 -20.66
C VAL A 376 -0.55 -3.76 -21.10
N ASP A 377 -1.52 -2.91 -21.45
CA ASP A 377 -2.91 -3.32 -21.70
C ASP A 377 -3.07 -4.30 -22.89
N ASP A 378 -2.25 -4.13 -23.94
CA ASP A 378 -2.29 -5.00 -25.13
C ASP A 378 -1.97 -6.47 -24.80
N LEU A 379 -1.17 -6.71 -23.74
CA LEU A 379 -0.91 -8.05 -23.23
C LEU A 379 -2.20 -8.73 -22.77
N LEU A 380 -3.05 -8.02 -22.02
CA LEU A 380 -4.35 -8.55 -21.59
C LEU A 380 -5.28 -8.85 -22.76
N VAL A 381 -5.29 -7.98 -23.79
CA VAL A 381 -6.09 -8.19 -24.99
C VAL A 381 -5.67 -9.49 -25.72
N LYS A 382 -4.37 -9.79 -25.80
CA LYS A 382 -3.87 -11.04 -26.38
C LYS A 382 -4.21 -12.27 -25.53
N LEU A 383 -4.09 -12.13 -24.21
CA LEU A 383 -4.39 -13.20 -23.26
C LEU A 383 -5.88 -13.51 -23.14
N ASN A 384 -6.78 -12.62 -23.52
CA ASN A 384 -8.22 -12.83 -23.45
C ASN A 384 -8.74 -14.01 -24.29
N LYS A 385 -7.91 -14.56 -25.18
CA LYS A 385 -8.24 -15.74 -26.01
C LYS A 385 -7.90 -17.06 -25.31
N PHE A 386 -7.26 -17.01 -24.14
CA PHE A 386 -6.72 -18.17 -23.44
C PHE A 386 -7.13 -18.16 -21.96
N GLY A 387 -7.02 -19.33 -21.34
CA GLY A 387 -7.27 -19.50 -19.93
C GLY A 387 -8.74 -19.67 -19.56
N CYS A 388 -9.02 -19.41 -18.31
CA CYS A 388 -10.37 -19.58 -17.77
C CYS A 388 -11.35 -18.58 -18.37
N THR A 389 -12.56 -19.06 -18.65
CA THR A 389 -13.72 -18.24 -19.05
C THR A 389 -14.87 -18.51 -18.08
N MET A 390 -15.67 -17.49 -17.78
CA MET A 390 -16.81 -17.60 -16.89
C MET A 390 -17.94 -16.68 -17.34
N PHE A 391 -19.13 -17.22 -17.56
CA PHE A 391 -20.31 -16.48 -18.05
C PHE A 391 -20.04 -15.70 -19.35
N GLY A 392 -19.25 -16.25 -20.26
CA GLY A 392 -18.85 -15.58 -21.51
C GLY A 392 -17.76 -14.52 -21.36
N LEU A 393 -17.28 -14.27 -20.13
CA LEU A 393 -16.20 -13.33 -19.85
C LEU A 393 -14.84 -14.05 -19.86
N SER A 394 -13.82 -13.41 -20.45
CA SER A 394 -12.44 -13.88 -20.33
C SER A 394 -11.87 -13.48 -18.97
N VAL A 395 -11.55 -14.47 -18.16
CA VAL A 395 -10.99 -14.31 -16.80
C VAL A 395 -9.68 -15.06 -16.62
N GLY A 396 -9.07 -15.50 -17.72
CA GLY A 396 -7.81 -16.24 -17.73
C GLY A 396 -6.59 -15.43 -17.30
N ALA A 397 -6.65 -14.12 -17.42
CA ALA A 397 -5.56 -13.23 -16.98
C ALA A 397 -6.12 -12.03 -16.22
N LEU A 398 -5.61 -11.79 -15.01
CA LEU A 398 -5.94 -10.61 -14.20
C LEU A 398 -4.64 -9.88 -13.86
N MET A 399 -4.66 -8.55 -13.94
CA MET A 399 -3.51 -7.72 -13.60
C MET A 399 -3.84 -6.72 -12.49
N TYR A 400 -2.88 -6.49 -11.63
CA TYR A 400 -2.90 -5.39 -10.69
C TYR A 400 -1.55 -4.65 -10.75
N ALA A 401 -1.47 -3.63 -11.58
CA ALA A 401 -0.23 -2.96 -11.98
C ALA A 401 0.75 -3.92 -12.66
N ASP A 402 1.86 -4.23 -12.00
CA ASP A 402 2.92 -5.14 -12.44
C ASP A 402 2.70 -6.60 -12.01
N ASP A 403 1.78 -6.85 -11.06
CA ASP A 403 1.42 -8.19 -10.63
C ASP A 403 0.43 -8.84 -11.62
N ILE A 404 0.83 -9.92 -12.30
CA ILE A 404 0.01 -10.69 -13.22
C ILE A 404 -0.38 -12.02 -12.59
N ILE A 405 -1.66 -12.38 -12.63
CA ILE A 405 -2.10 -13.74 -12.32
C ILE A 405 -2.78 -14.36 -13.53
N LEU A 406 -2.30 -15.52 -13.94
CA LEU A 406 -2.85 -16.31 -15.03
C LEU A 406 -3.65 -17.48 -14.44
N LEU A 407 -4.79 -17.80 -15.06
CA LEU A 407 -5.71 -18.83 -14.64
C LEU A 407 -6.03 -19.74 -15.83
N ALA A 408 -5.64 -20.99 -15.77
CA ALA A 408 -5.85 -21.93 -16.85
C ALA A 408 -6.37 -23.29 -16.35
N PRO A 409 -7.32 -23.92 -17.07
CA PRO A 409 -7.83 -25.26 -16.72
C PRO A 409 -6.80 -26.36 -16.99
N SER A 410 -5.82 -26.13 -17.85
CA SER A 410 -4.75 -27.09 -18.16
C SER A 410 -3.36 -26.47 -18.00
N ILE A 411 -2.36 -27.35 -17.73
CA ILE A 411 -0.95 -26.93 -17.62
C ILE A 411 -0.43 -26.48 -18.99
N TYR A 412 -0.84 -27.14 -20.07
CA TYR A 412 -0.48 -26.79 -21.43
C TYR A 412 -0.92 -25.36 -21.78
N GLU A 413 -2.14 -25.02 -21.43
CA GLU A 413 -2.65 -23.66 -21.67
C GLU A 413 -1.95 -22.61 -20.81
N LEU A 414 -1.68 -22.92 -19.53
CA LEU A 414 -0.89 -22.04 -18.66
C LEU A 414 0.51 -21.81 -19.23
N GLN A 415 1.17 -22.88 -19.71
CA GLN A 415 2.48 -22.79 -20.38
C GLN A 415 2.42 -21.85 -21.59
N LYS A 416 1.40 -22.00 -22.44
CA LYS A 416 1.19 -21.13 -23.61
C LYS A 416 0.98 -19.68 -23.23
N MET A 417 0.17 -19.41 -22.21
CA MET A 417 -0.07 -18.05 -21.71
C MET A 417 1.20 -17.40 -21.17
N ILE A 418 2.04 -18.17 -20.46
CA ILE A 418 3.32 -17.66 -19.94
C ILE A 418 4.29 -17.33 -21.07
N LEU A 419 4.36 -18.15 -22.12
CA LEU A 419 5.19 -17.84 -23.30
C LEU A 419 4.72 -16.57 -23.98
N ILE A 420 3.40 -16.39 -24.16
CA ILE A 420 2.83 -15.13 -24.68
C ILE A 420 3.23 -13.94 -23.80
N CYS A 421 3.21 -14.11 -22.47
CA CYS A 421 3.68 -13.03 -21.57
C CYS A 421 5.16 -12.70 -21.80
N CYS A 422 6.03 -13.70 -21.96
CA CYS A 422 7.45 -13.47 -22.25
C CYS A 422 7.66 -12.72 -23.57
N GLU A 423 6.99 -13.15 -24.63
CA GLU A 423 7.07 -12.55 -25.97
C GLU A 423 6.57 -11.10 -25.96
N GLU A 424 5.38 -10.86 -25.40
CA GLU A 424 4.78 -9.52 -25.37
C GLU A 424 5.56 -8.54 -24.50
N LEU A 425 6.05 -8.99 -23.34
CA LEU A 425 6.89 -8.16 -22.49
C LEU A 425 8.22 -7.82 -23.14
N ALA A 426 8.82 -8.74 -23.92
CA ALA A 426 10.01 -8.44 -24.70
C ALA A 426 9.77 -7.36 -25.76
N LEU A 427 8.59 -7.34 -26.43
CA LEU A 427 8.18 -6.28 -27.35
C LEU A 427 7.98 -4.92 -26.66
N LEU A 428 7.91 -4.91 -25.33
CA LEU A 428 7.79 -3.72 -24.50
C LEU A 428 9.13 -3.35 -23.81
N ASP A 429 10.24 -3.97 -24.14
CA ASP A 429 11.51 -3.85 -23.39
C ASP A 429 11.37 -4.18 -21.90
N LEU A 430 10.41 -5.05 -21.54
CA LEU A 430 10.19 -5.54 -20.18
C LEU A 430 10.55 -7.01 -20.05
N ARG A 431 10.86 -7.45 -18.83
CA ARG A 431 11.22 -8.84 -18.54
C ARG A 431 10.47 -9.35 -17.30
N LEU A 432 10.11 -10.64 -17.32
CA LEU A 432 9.61 -11.31 -16.13
C LEU A 432 10.72 -11.51 -15.09
N ASN A 433 10.37 -11.36 -13.83
CA ASN A 433 11.21 -11.76 -12.72
C ASN A 433 10.98 -13.24 -12.42
N LEU A 434 11.71 -14.11 -13.11
CA LEU A 434 11.53 -15.57 -12.98
C LEU A 434 11.82 -16.08 -11.56
N GLY A 435 12.72 -15.41 -10.82
CA GLY A 435 13.03 -15.77 -9.43
C GLY A 435 11.89 -15.52 -8.45
N LYS A 436 10.95 -14.61 -8.78
CA LYS A 436 9.76 -14.32 -7.96
C LYS A 436 8.48 -14.91 -8.55
N SER A 437 8.49 -15.25 -9.84
CA SER A 437 7.35 -15.87 -10.50
C SER A 437 7.20 -17.32 -10.05
N VAL A 438 5.96 -17.72 -9.75
CA VAL A 438 5.64 -19.05 -9.21
C VAL A 438 4.33 -19.58 -9.79
N ALA A 439 4.16 -20.89 -9.77
CA ALA A 439 2.92 -21.55 -10.14
C ALA A 439 2.28 -22.28 -8.96
N LEU A 440 0.96 -22.38 -8.95
CA LEU A 440 0.17 -22.96 -7.87
C LEU A 440 -1.06 -23.67 -8.45
N ARG A 441 -1.57 -24.72 -7.78
CA ARG A 441 -2.74 -25.49 -8.24
C ARG A 441 -3.84 -25.51 -7.18
N MET A 442 -5.08 -25.38 -7.63
CA MET A 442 -6.27 -25.51 -6.79
C MET A 442 -7.33 -26.37 -7.48
N GLY A 443 -7.94 -27.31 -6.76
CA GLY A 443 -8.96 -28.22 -7.25
C GLY A 443 -8.61 -29.68 -7.02
N LYS A 444 -9.35 -30.59 -7.63
CA LYS A 444 -9.29 -32.05 -7.38
C LYS A 444 -7.88 -32.66 -7.52
N SER A 445 -7.14 -32.24 -8.54
CA SER A 445 -5.80 -32.76 -8.86
C SER A 445 -4.64 -31.97 -8.24
N TRP A 446 -4.87 -31.21 -7.18
CA TRP A 446 -3.86 -30.31 -6.62
C TRP A 446 -2.57 -30.98 -6.11
N LYS A 447 -2.67 -32.28 -5.69
CA LYS A 447 -1.52 -33.06 -5.19
C LYS A 447 -0.74 -33.78 -6.30
N LEU A 448 -1.30 -33.90 -7.49
CA LEU A 448 -0.64 -34.64 -8.56
C LEU A 448 0.61 -33.93 -9.03
N ASN A 449 1.68 -34.71 -9.24
CA ASN A 449 2.87 -34.20 -9.90
C ASN A 449 2.54 -33.74 -11.31
N CYS A 450 3.10 -32.61 -11.72
CA CYS A 450 2.89 -32.01 -13.03
C CYS A 450 4.23 -31.69 -13.68
N CYS A 451 4.21 -31.56 -15.01
CA CYS A 451 5.37 -31.09 -15.77
C CYS A 451 5.79 -29.70 -15.33
N GLU A 452 7.06 -29.45 -15.48
CA GLU A 452 7.62 -28.12 -15.25
C GLU A 452 7.07 -27.13 -16.29
N ILE A 453 6.88 -25.91 -15.88
CA ILE A 453 6.55 -24.80 -16.76
C ILE A 453 7.87 -24.17 -17.18
N VAL A 454 8.22 -24.32 -18.44
CA VAL A 454 9.53 -23.92 -18.97
C VAL A 454 9.40 -22.60 -19.70
N THR A 455 10.31 -21.66 -19.42
CA THR A 455 10.52 -20.44 -20.20
C THR A 455 11.84 -20.57 -20.99
N SER A 456 12.14 -19.60 -21.85
CA SER A 456 13.43 -19.59 -22.59
C SER A 456 14.66 -19.55 -21.67
N GLU A 457 14.53 -19.05 -20.45
CA GLU A 457 15.65 -18.86 -19.53
C GLU A 457 15.66 -19.90 -18.38
N THR A 458 14.53 -20.18 -17.77
CA THR A 458 14.43 -21.08 -16.61
C THR A 458 13.01 -21.64 -16.45
N ALA A 459 12.85 -22.63 -15.57
CA ALA A 459 11.55 -23.16 -15.19
C ALA A 459 10.90 -22.38 -14.05
N ILE A 460 9.57 -22.16 -14.14
CA ILE A 460 8.77 -21.57 -13.07
C ILE A 460 8.44 -22.66 -12.05
N LYS A 461 8.71 -22.37 -10.78
CA LYS A 461 8.55 -23.34 -9.67
C LYS A 461 7.09 -23.49 -9.26
N TRP A 462 6.65 -24.73 -9.11
CA TRP A 462 5.40 -25.04 -8.42
C TRP A 462 5.57 -24.88 -6.91
N VAL A 463 4.63 -24.14 -6.30
CA VAL A 463 4.66 -23.87 -4.85
C VAL A 463 3.33 -24.26 -4.20
N THR A 464 3.37 -24.55 -2.90
CA THR A 464 2.17 -24.84 -2.11
C THR A 464 1.52 -23.59 -1.54
N GLU A 465 2.25 -22.47 -1.50
CA GLU A 465 1.78 -21.18 -0.98
C GLU A 465 2.44 -20.03 -1.74
N THR A 466 1.65 -19.02 -2.10
CA THR A 466 2.17 -17.76 -2.66
C THR A 466 1.43 -16.56 -2.10
N ARG A 467 2.09 -15.40 -2.09
CA ARG A 467 1.45 -14.12 -1.71
C ARG A 467 0.98 -13.40 -2.97
N TYR A 468 -0.33 -13.12 -3.04
CA TYR A 468 -0.95 -12.32 -4.09
C TYR A 468 -1.75 -11.18 -3.48
N LEU A 469 -1.50 -9.94 -3.89
CA LEU A 469 -2.18 -8.73 -3.39
C LEU A 469 -2.40 -8.69 -1.88
N GLY A 470 -1.41 -9.12 -1.11
CA GLY A 470 -1.44 -9.08 0.35
C GLY A 470 -2.04 -10.30 1.05
N VAL A 471 -2.79 -11.17 0.35
CA VAL A 471 -3.29 -12.45 0.85
C VAL A 471 -2.34 -13.60 0.52
N TYR A 472 -2.36 -14.66 1.32
CA TYR A 472 -1.51 -15.85 1.11
C TYR A 472 -2.37 -16.99 0.57
N LEU A 473 -2.32 -17.20 -0.75
CA LEU A 473 -3.03 -18.28 -1.43
C LEU A 473 -2.37 -19.63 -1.15
N MET A 474 -3.16 -20.66 -0.91
CA MET A 474 -2.68 -22.02 -0.66
C MET A 474 -3.14 -22.97 -1.73
N SER A 475 -2.24 -23.85 -2.19
CA SER A 475 -2.61 -25.02 -2.99
C SER A 475 -3.52 -25.96 -2.19
N GLY A 476 -4.60 -26.43 -2.79
CA GLY A 476 -5.57 -27.25 -2.07
C GLY A 476 -6.77 -27.67 -2.91
N PRO A 477 -7.66 -28.51 -2.34
CA PRO A 477 -8.86 -28.98 -3.05
C PRO A 477 -9.92 -27.90 -3.23
N LYS A 478 -9.83 -26.79 -2.47
CA LYS A 478 -10.72 -25.62 -2.52
C LYS A 478 -9.91 -24.34 -2.44
N PHE A 479 -10.50 -23.22 -2.86
CA PHE A 479 -9.88 -21.92 -2.62
C PHE A 479 -9.65 -21.70 -1.12
N SER A 480 -8.41 -21.43 -0.74
CA SER A 480 -8.05 -21.22 0.66
C SER A 480 -6.88 -20.25 0.81
N CYS A 481 -6.88 -19.54 1.96
CA CYS A 481 -5.83 -18.61 2.33
C CYS A 481 -5.20 -18.99 3.66
N ASN A 482 -3.90 -18.76 3.80
CA ASN A 482 -3.19 -18.94 5.06
C ASN A 482 -3.27 -17.66 5.92
N TYR A 483 -3.99 -17.76 7.04
CA TYR A 483 -4.15 -16.66 7.99
C TYR A 483 -3.06 -16.61 9.08
N GLU A 484 -2.21 -17.66 9.21
CA GLU A 484 -1.19 -17.71 10.28
C GLU A 484 -0.17 -16.58 10.15
N LYS A 485 0.28 -16.29 8.93
CA LYS A 485 1.20 -15.17 8.67
C LYS A 485 0.56 -13.81 8.99
N THR A 486 -0.75 -13.69 8.76
CA THR A 486 -1.54 -12.49 9.12
C THR A 486 -1.65 -12.35 10.63
N LYS A 487 -1.93 -13.43 11.37
CA LYS A 487 -1.97 -13.45 12.83
C LYS A 487 -0.62 -13.10 13.45
N ILE A 488 0.48 -13.62 12.90
CA ILE A 488 1.83 -13.27 13.37
C ILE A 488 2.10 -11.76 13.21
N LYS A 489 1.73 -11.17 12.07
CA LYS A 489 1.85 -9.72 11.86
C LYS A 489 0.99 -8.92 12.87
N TYR A 490 -0.24 -9.37 13.07
CA TYR A 490 -1.16 -8.80 14.04
C TYR A 490 -0.57 -8.81 15.46
N TYR A 491 -0.10 -9.97 15.94
CA TYR A 491 0.48 -10.08 17.29
C TYR A 491 1.74 -9.21 17.45
N ARG A 492 2.59 -9.12 16.43
CA ARG A 492 3.76 -8.22 16.44
C ARG A 492 3.35 -6.76 16.59
N ALA A 493 2.39 -6.30 15.81
CA ALA A 493 1.89 -4.93 15.85
C ALA A 493 1.19 -4.63 17.18
N SER A 494 0.30 -5.52 17.65
CA SER A 494 -0.42 -5.38 18.90
C SER A 494 0.54 -5.33 20.11
N ASN A 495 1.49 -6.26 20.19
CA ASN A 495 2.47 -6.29 21.28
C ASN A 495 3.40 -5.05 21.25
N ALA A 496 3.73 -4.53 20.06
CA ALA A 496 4.52 -3.31 19.92
C ALA A 496 3.78 -2.07 20.46
N ILE A 497 2.47 -1.96 20.24
CA ILE A 497 1.65 -0.88 20.80
C ILE A 497 1.55 -1.01 22.31
N LEU A 498 1.18 -2.18 22.82
CA LEU A 498 1.07 -2.43 24.25
C LEU A 498 2.39 -2.18 24.99
N ALA A 499 3.53 -2.58 24.39
CA ALA A 499 4.85 -2.33 24.97
C ALA A 499 5.23 -0.83 25.00
N LYS A 500 4.73 -0.03 24.05
CA LYS A 500 5.00 1.42 23.98
C LYS A 500 4.15 2.23 24.95
N LEU A 501 2.91 1.80 25.19
CA LEU A 501 2.01 2.48 26.13
C LEU A 501 2.38 2.22 27.58
N GLY A 502 3.00 1.08 27.90
CA GLY A 502 3.44 0.72 29.24
C GLY A 502 2.33 0.10 30.10
N LYS A 503 2.53 0.11 31.43
CA LYS A 503 1.60 -0.55 32.38
C LYS A 503 0.42 0.33 32.83
N GLN A 504 0.53 1.65 32.66
CA GLN A 504 -0.52 2.62 33.04
C GLN A 504 -1.28 3.11 31.78
N GLU A 505 -1.68 2.16 30.96
CA GLU A 505 -2.38 2.46 29.72
C GLU A 505 -3.85 2.84 29.96
N ASN A 506 -4.31 3.86 29.25
CA ASN A 506 -5.72 4.17 29.18
C ASN A 506 -6.41 3.23 28.17
N PRO A 507 -7.42 2.44 28.60
CA PRO A 507 -8.07 1.47 27.72
C PRO A 507 -8.64 2.08 26.45
N THR A 508 -9.16 3.31 26.50
CA THR A 508 -9.74 4.01 25.32
C THR A 508 -8.67 4.32 24.29
N VAL A 509 -7.50 4.82 24.73
CA VAL A 509 -6.35 5.11 23.85
C VAL A 509 -5.85 3.82 23.20
N THR A 510 -5.69 2.77 24.01
CA THR A 510 -5.22 1.46 23.55
C THR A 510 -6.18 0.88 22.51
N LEU A 511 -7.48 0.89 22.78
CA LEU A 511 -8.50 0.41 21.83
C LEU A 511 -8.48 1.21 20.54
N HIS A 512 -8.38 2.54 20.61
CA HIS A 512 -8.31 3.38 19.42
C HIS A 512 -7.09 3.02 18.54
N LEU A 513 -5.94 2.82 19.14
CA LEU A 513 -4.72 2.40 18.43
C LEU A 513 -4.84 0.98 17.85
N LEU A 514 -5.41 0.05 18.61
CA LEU A 514 -5.65 -1.31 18.14
C LEU A 514 -6.64 -1.32 16.95
N GLN A 515 -7.70 -0.53 17.01
CA GLN A 515 -8.69 -0.42 15.92
C GLN A 515 -8.10 0.24 14.67
N THR A 516 -7.30 1.30 14.83
CA THR A 516 -6.82 2.09 13.69
C THR A 516 -5.55 1.52 13.06
N MET A 517 -4.64 0.93 13.85
CA MET A 517 -3.33 0.49 13.36
C MET A 517 -3.20 -1.04 13.24
N VAL A 518 -3.90 -1.80 14.08
CA VAL A 518 -3.68 -3.25 14.19
C VAL A 518 -4.81 -4.06 13.57
N PHE A 519 -6.05 -3.69 13.84
CA PHE A 519 -7.20 -4.41 13.29
C PHE A 519 -7.23 -4.46 11.75
N PRO A 520 -6.83 -3.41 11.00
CA PRO A 520 -6.72 -3.48 9.53
C PRO A 520 -5.83 -4.61 9.02
N ILE A 521 -4.85 -5.06 9.81
CA ILE A 521 -3.99 -6.20 9.45
C ILE A 521 -4.80 -7.50 9.40
N LEU A 522 -5.70 -7.71 10.38
CA LEU A 522 -6.59 -8.88 10.42
C LEU A 522 -7.69 -8.81 9.39
N SER A 523 -8.25 -7.63 9.20
CA SER A 523 -9.44 -7.43 8.37
C SER A 523 -9.16 -7.15 6.90
N TYR A 524 -7.90 -7.18 6.47
CA TYR A 524 -7.51 -6.87 5.09
C TYR A 524 -8.10 -7.88 4.10
N ALA A 525 -8.81 -7.37 3.10
CA ALA A 525 -9.44 -8.11 2.00
C ALA A 525 -10.42 -9.23 2.43
N LEU A 526 -10.83 -9.30 3.71
CA LEU A 526 -11.77 -10.32 4.17
C LEU A 526 -13.12 -10.25 3.45
N GLU A 527 -13.55 -9.04 3.07
CA GLU A 527 -14.80 -8.79 2.32
C GLU A 527 -14.85 -9.49 0.96
N ALA A 528 -13.68 -9.73 0.35
CA ALA A 528 -13.56 -10.43 -0.93
C ALA A 528 -13.50 -11.96 -0.77
N LEU A 529 -13.26 -12.44 0.46
CA LEU A 529 -13.09 -13.87 0.76
C LEU A 529 -14.38 -14.44 1.36
N ARG A 530 -14.73 -15.65 0.96
CA ARG A 530 -15.84 -16.41 1.59
C ARG A 530 -15.28 -17.14 2.80
N LEU A 531 -15.51 -16.58 3.99
CA LEU A 531 -14.94 -17.10 5.22
C LEU A 531 -15.84 -18.20 5.83
N SER A 532 -15.28 -19.38 6.04
CA SER A 532 -15.95 -20.44 6.82
C SER A 532 -16.07 -20.02 8.30
N LYS A 533 -17.03 -20.61 9.02
CA LYS A 533 -17.17 -20.42 10.48
C LYS A 533 -15.85 -20.66 11.22
N THR A 534 -15.12 -21.72 10.82
CA THR A 534 -13.81 -22.05 11.42
C THR A 534 -12.74 -20.98 11.17
N ASN A 535 -12.72 -20.36 9.98
CA ASN A 535 -11.78 -19.27 9.68
C ASN A 535 -12.15 -17.98 10.44
N LEU A 536 -13.44 -17.69 10.59
CA LEU A 536 -13.89 -16.57 11.42
C LEU A 536 -13.44 -16.74 12.88
N VAL A 537 -13.61 -17.92 13.47
CA VAL A 537 -13.13 -18.23 14.83
C VAL A 537 -11.62 -18.07 14.95
N LYS A 538 -10.85 -18.54 13.95
CA LYS A 538 -9.39 -18.38 13.92
C LYS A 538 -8.95 -16.90 13.89
N LEU A 539 -9.73 -16.03 13.26
CA LEU A 539 -9.46 -14.58 13.18
C LEU A 539 -10.01 -13.84 14.42
N GLU A 540 -11.09 -14.33 15.03
CA GLU A 540 -11.64 -13.77 16.27
C GLU A 540 -10.67 -13.92 17.44
N HIS A 541 -10.01 -15.07 17.54
CA HIS A 541 -9.12 -15.37 18.66
C HIS A 541 -8.02 -14.31 18.91
N PRO A 542 -7.25 -13.83 17.92
CA PRO A 542 -6.30 -12.74 18.12
C PRO A 542 -6.94 -11.44 18.64
N TRP A 543 -8.14 -11.13 18.15
CA TRP A 543 -8.88 -9.93 18.53
C TRP A 543 -9.38 -10.00 19.96
N SER A 544 -10.02 -11.10 20.36
CA SER A 544 -10.45 -11.36 21.73
C SER A 544 -9.29 -11.37 22.73
N ARG A 545 -8.12 -11.91 22.33
CA ARG A 545 -6.89 -11.89 23.16
C ARG A 545 -6.38 -10.48 23.44
N ALA A 546 -6.60 -9.52 22.54
CA ALA A 546 -6.26 -8.12 22.82
C ALA A 546 -7.16 -7.55 23.92
N PHE A 547 -8.46 -7.85 23.92
CA PHE A 547 -9.40 -7.48 24.99
C PHE A 547 -9.07 -8.17 26.30
N MET A 548 -8.78 -9.47 26.27
CA MET A 548 -8.35 -10.23 27.46
C MET A 548 -7.14 -9.59 28.14
N LYS A 549 -6.14 -9.16 27.36
CA LYS A 549 -4.96 -8.46 27.89
C LYS A 549 -5.31 -7.08 28.45
N LEU A 550 -6.15 -6.33 27.75
CA LEU A 550 -6.50 -4.95 28.12
C LEU A 550 -7.33 -4.89 29.40
N PHE A 551 -8.30 -5.80 29.52
CA PHE A 551 -9.23 -5.84 30.66
C PHE A 551 -8.87 -6.90 31.71
N ASN A 552 -7.70 -7.53 31.56
CA ASN A 552 -7.15 -8.54 32.49
C ASN A 552 -8.17 -9.65 32.82
N THR A 553 -8.80 -10.22 31.79
CA THR A 553 -9.78 -11.31 31.89
C THR A 553 -9.42 -12.45 30.96
N PHE A 554 -9.90 -13.66 31.24
CA PHE A 554 -9.82 -14.81 30.36
C PHE A 554 -11.22 -15.31 29.94
N ASP A 555 -12.26 -14.70 30.50
CA ASP A 555 -13.65 -15.04 30.24
C ASP A 555 -14.11 -14.40 28.92
N ASN A 556 -14.62 -15.23 28.01
CA ASN A 556 -15.12 -14.77 26.73
C ASN A 556 -16.41 -13.95 26.87
N LEU A 557 -17.25 -14.21 27.86
CA LEU A 557 -18.47 -13.44 28.10
C LEU A 557 -18.12 -12.01 28.53
N ILE A 558 -17.17 -11.87 29.46
CA ILE A 558 -16.65 -10.56 29.87
C ILE A 558 -16.02 -9.83 28.68
N VAL A 559 -15.30 -10.53 27.79
CA VAL A 559 -14.74 -9.95 26.57
C VAL A 559 -15.87 -9.40 25.66
N MET A 560 -16.95 -10.17 25.47
CA MET A 560 -18.09 -9.71 24.67
C MET A 560 -18.79 -8.49 25.29
N GLN A 561 -18.95 -8.47 26.61
CA GLN A 561 -19.46 -7.29 27.35
C GLN A 561 -18.53 -6.07 27.16
N CYS A 562 -17.21 -6.24 27.30
CA CYS A 562 -16.25 -5.18 27.05
C CYS A 562 -16.34 -4.66 25.60
N GLN A 563 -16.48 -5.55 24.62
CA GLN A 563 -16.70 -5.17 23.22
C GLN A 563 -18.00 -4.38 23.05
N LEU A 564 -19.08 -4.79 23.69
CA LEU A 564 -20.36 -4.08 23.67
C LEU A 564 -20.23 -2.68 24.27
N PHE A 565 -19.72 -2.54 25.49
CA PHE A 565 -19.58 -1.26 26.18
C PHE A 565 -18.62 -0.28 25.48
N THR A 566 -17.58 -0.81 24.83
CA THR A 566 -16.65 0.01 24.06
C THR A 566 -17.11 0.31 22.63
N GLY A 567 -18.24 -0.26 22.19
CA GLY A 567 -18.78 -0.12 20.84
C GLY A 567 -17.95 -0.80 19.76
N VAL A 568 -17.05 -1.74 20.15
CA VAL A 568 -16.13 -2.43 19.25
C VAL A 568 -16.67 -3.83 18.95
N LEU A 569 -17.08 -4.05 17.72
CA LEU A 569 -17.66 -5.33 17.32
C LEU A 569 -16.64 -6.47 17.21
N PRO A 570 -17.04 -7.73 17.47
CA PRO A 570 -16.31 -8.93 17.09
C PRO A 570 -15.97 -8.97 15.59
N VAL A 571 -14.92 -9.71 15.22
CA VAL A 571 -14.47 -9.83 13.82
C VAL A 571 -15.57 -10.35 12.90
N CYS A 572 -16.38 -11.31 13.36
CA CYS A 572 -17.47 -11.87 12.55
C CYS A 572 -18.54 -10.84 12.16
N HIS A 573 -18.85 -9.90 13.05
CA HIS A 573 -19.79 -8.81 12.78
C HIS A 573 -19.16 -7.71 11.91
N GLN A 574 -17.90 -7.37 12.17
CA GLN A 574 -17.16 -6.41 11.33
C GLN A 574 -16.96 -6.96 9.91
N TYR A 575 -16.67 -8.26 9.76
CA TYR A 575 -16.63 -8.94 8.46
C TYR A 575 -17.96 -8.79 7.72
N ALA A 576 -19.09 -9.09 8.38
CA ALA A 576 -20.40 -9.01 7.77
C ALA A 576 -20.71 -7.57 7.26
N ILE A 577 -20.44 -6.55 8.08
CA ILE A 577 -20.62 -5.15 7.67
C ILE A 577 -19.76 -4.81 6.43
N ARG A 578 -18.50 -5.21 6.42
CA ARG A 578 -17.59 -4.95 5.30
C ARG A 578 -18.00 -5.70 4.05
N ALA A 579 -18.36 -6.98 4.18
CA ALA A 579 -18.78 -7.81 3.06
C ALA A 579 -20.05 -7.26 2.39
N MET A 580 -21.02 -6.84 3.17
CA MET A 580 -22.25 -6.26 2.62
C MET A 580 -22.01 -4.92 1.92
N ALA A 581 -21.21 -4.03 2.51
CA ALA A 581 -20.81 -2.77 1.85
C ALA A 581 -20.04 -3.04 0.54
N PHE A 582 -19.17 -4.05 0.55
CA PHE A 582 -18.43 -4.46 -0.64
C PHE A 582 -19.35 -4.99 -1.73
N TYR A 583 -20.29 -5.88 -1.41
CA TYR A 583 -21.25 -6.45 -2.36
C TYR A 583 -22.19 -5.37 -2.93
N SER A 584 -22.62 -4.40 -2.12
CA SER A 584 -23.40 -3.27 -2.62
C SER A 584 -22.63 -2.44 -3.65
N ASN A 585 -21.32 -2.23 -3.43
CA ASN A 585 -20.45 -1.55 -4.38
C ASN A 585 -20.19 -2.36 -5.65
N LEU A 586 -20.10 -3.71 -5.56
CA LEU A 586 -19.95 -4.57 -6.74
C LEU A 586 -21.15 -4.46 -7.68
N LYS A 587 -22.36 -4.36 -7.16
CA LYS A 587 -23.60 -4.24 -7.95
C LYS A 587 -23.57 -3.04 -8.90
N ILE A 588 -22.97 -1.94 -8.47
CA ILE A 588 -22.88 -0.68 -9.24
C ILE A 588 -21.49 -0.45 -9.82
N SER A 589 -20.63 -1.47 -9.79
CA SER A 589 -19.25 -1.35 -10.27
C SER A 589 -19.18 -1.01 -11.76
N THR A 590 -18.29 -0.09 -12.10
CA THR A 590 -17.94 0.22 -13.50
C THR A 590 -17.11 -0.87 -14.15
N ASN A 591 -16.45 -1.74 -13.36
CA ASN A 591 -15.72 -2.90 -13.86
C ASN A 591 -16.72 -4.01 -14.21
N SER A 592 -16.81 -4.40 -15.48
CA SER A 592 -17.77 -5.39 -15.97
C SER A 592 -17.57 -6.77 -15.34
N LEU A 593 -16.30 -7.21 -15.15
CA LEU A 593 -16.03 -8.50 -14.52
C LEU A 593 -16.60 -8.58 -13.10
N CYS A 594 -16.36 -7.55 -12.30
CA CYS A 594 -16.90 -7.48 -10.94
C CYS A 594 -18.41 -7.52 -10.92
N ARG A 595 -19.05 -6.73 -11.78
CA ARG A 595 -20.51 -6.59 -11.82
C ARG A 595 -21.18 -7.87 -12.30
N GLU A 596 -20.76 -8.43 -13.45
CA GLU A 596 -21.38 -9.63 -14.03
C GLU A 596 -21.18 -10.87 -13.15
N ILE A 597 -19.99 -11.05 -12.59
CA ILE A 597 -19.74 -12.16 -11.63
C ILE A 597 -20.60 -11.99 -10.38
N PHE A 598 -20.77 -10.75 -9.90
CA PHE A 598 -21.63 -10.50 -8.75
C PHE A 598 -23.10 -10.78 -9.09
N LEU A 599 -23.62 -10.37 -10.24
CA LEU A 599 -24.99 -10.65 -10.66
C LEU A 599 -25.26 -12.15 -10.80
N ALA A 600 -24.27 -12.91 -11.25
CA ALA A 600 -24.41 -14.37 -11.44
C ALA A 600 -24.25 -15.17 -10.13
N ARG A 601 -23.44 -14.73 -9.17
CA ARG A 601 -23.06 -15.53 -7.99
C ARG A 601 -23.22 -14.79 -6.64
N GLY A 602 -23.24 -13.48 -6.63
CA GLY A 602 -23.19 -12.68 -5.40
C GLY A 602 -24.48 -12.73 -4.56
N GLU A 603 -25.62 -13.06 -5.15
CA GLU A 603 -26.88 -13.16 -4.43
C GLU A 603 -26.87 -14.23 -3.32
N SER A 604 -26.17 -15.36 -3.55
CA SER A 604 -26.05 -16.40 -2.53
C SER A 604 -25.29 -15.94 -1.29
N ASP A 605 -24.21 -15.18 -1.49
CA ASP A 605 -23.38 -14.64 -0.41
C ASP A 605 -24.16 -13.58 0.41
N ILE A 606 -24.96 -12.75 -0.27
CA ILE A 606 -25.84 -11.75 0.39
C ILE A 606 -26.94 -12.44 1.18
N ASN A 607 -27.61 -13.45 0.60
CA ASN A 607 -28.69 -14.17 1.24
C ASN A 607 -28.22 -14.86 2.52
N GLU A 608 -27.03 -15.48 2.53
CA GLU A 608 -26.45 -16.08 3.74
C GLU A 608 -26.26 -15.05 4.86
N LEU A 609 -25.74 -13.86 4.54
CA LEU A 609 -25.57 -12.78 5.50
C LEU A 609 -26.91 -12.17 5.95
N SER A 610 -27.85 -11.99 5.02
CA SER A 610 -29.17 -11.43 5.32
C SER A 610 -29.98 -12.36 6.23
N LEU A 611 -29.96 -13.68 5.98
CA LEU A 611 -30.60 -14.67 6.85
C LEU A 611 -30.00 -14.67 8.25
N LYS A 612 -28.68 -14.57 8.38
CA LYS A 612 -27.98 -14.52 9.67
C LYS A 612 -28.45 -13.36 10.56
N TYR A 613 -28.79 -12.22 9.96
CA TYR A 613 -29.16 -11.01 10.67
C TYR A 613 -30.66 -10.66 10.54
N SER A 614 -31.50 -11.60 10.07
CA SER A 614 -32.95 -11.47 9.90
C SER A 614 -33.37 -10.21 9.13
N MET A 615 -32.74 -10.01 7.97
CA MET A 615 -32.92 -8.80 7.16
C MET A 615 -33.76 -9.05 5.92
N ASP A 616 -34.62 -8.09 5.60
CA ASP A 616 -35.25 -8.00 4.29
C ASP A 616 -34.19 -7.63 3.21
N ARG A 617 -34.48 -7.99 1.93
CA ARG A 617 -33.54 -7.77 0.81
C ARG A 617 -33.08 -6.31 0.71
N PRO A 618 -31.82 -6.06 0.35
CA PRO A 618 -31.23 -4.72 0.39
C PRO A 618 -31.80 -3.78 -0.67
N ASN A 619 -32.33 -2.63 -0.23
CA ASN A 619 -32.59 -1.44 -1.04
C ASN A 619 -31.41 -0.44 -0.95
N ALA A 620 -31.41 0.59 -1.79
CA ALA A 620 -30.28 1.50 -2.00
C ALA A 620 -29.68 2.23 -0.77
N ASP A 621 -30.41 2.35 0.36
CA ASP A 621 -29.95 3.00 1.61
C ASP A 621 -29.29 2.03 2.61
N PHE A 622 -28.63 1.04 2.10
CA PHE A 622 -28.27 -0.18 2.79
C PHE A 622 -27.20 -0.02 3.89
N ASP A 623 -26.19 0.84 3.70
CA ASP A 623 -24.98 0.83 4.54
C ASP A 623 -25.22 1.25 5.99
N THR A 624 -25.99 2.31 6.24
CA THR A 624 -26.27 2.82 7.60
C THR A 624 -27.23 1.92 8.37
N ARG A 625 -28.27 1.43 7.72
CA ARG A 625 -29.25 0.52 8.32
C ARG A 625 -28.62 -0.82 8.68
N TYR A 626 -27.79 -1.38 7.81
CA TYR A 626 -27.15 -2.66 8.04
C TYR A 626 -26.21 -2.63 9.25
N ARG A 627 -25.43 -1.57 9.39
CA ARG A 627 -24.54 -1.38 10.57
C ARG A 627 -25.35 -1.34 11.87
N ALA A 628 -26.49 -0.68 11.87
CA ALA A 628 -27.37 -0.61 13.04
C ALA A 628 -27.95 -1.98 13.39
N ILE A 629 -28.43 -2.75 12.39
CA ILE A 629 -28.99 -4.08 12.58
C ILE A 629 -27.94 -5.07 13.12
N VAL A 630 -26.75 -5.08 12.53
CA VAL A 630 -25.65 -5.95 13.01
C VAL A 630 -25.25 -5.60 14.44
N ARG A 631 -25.22 -4.31 14.79
CA ARG A 631 -24.94 -3.86 16.16
C ARG A 631 -26.06 -4.30 17.13
N LYS A 632 -27.31 -4.12 16.75
CA LYS A 632 -28.45 -4.55 17.54
C LYS A 632 -28.40 -6.07 17.78
N HIS A 633 -28.19 -6.86 16.72
CA HIS A 633 -28.06 -8.31 16.85
C HIS A 633 -26.93 -8.72 17.81
N PHE A 634 -25.81 -8.02 17.80
CA PHE A 634 -24.72 -8.25 18.75
C PHE A 634 -25.16 -7.90 20.18
N CYS A 635 -25.82 -6.74 20.40
CA CYS A 635 -26.37 -6.37 21.69
C CYS A 635 -27.30 -7.44 22.24
N ASP A 636 -28.28 -7.86 21.44
CA ASP A 636 -29.25 -8.89 21.81
C ASP A 636 -28.57 -10.22 22.17
N THR A 637 -27.56 -10.61 21.41
CA THR A 637 -26.77 -11.83 21.66
C THR A 637 -26.01 -11.77 23.01
N VAL A 638 -25.42 -10.63 23.34
CA VAL A 638 -24.72 -10.44 24.62
C VAL A 638 -25.70 -10.43 25.80
N THR A 639 -26.84 -9.75 25.66
CA THR A 639 -27.87 -9.69 26.71
C THR A 639 -28.39 -11.09 27.02
N ILE A 640 -28.76 -11.87 26.00
CA ILE A 640 -29.23 -13.26 26.18
C ILE A 640 -28.15 -14.11 26.86
N ALA A 641 -26.87 -13.96 26.47
CA ALA A 641 -25.79 -14.73 27.07
C ALA A 641 -25.55 -14.37 28.53
N VAL A 642 -25.79 -13.12 28.94
CA VAL A 642 -25.70 -12.66 30.35
C VAL A 642 -26.85 -13.17 31.17
N ASP A 643 -28.08 -13.16 30.61
CA ASP A 643 -29.27 -13.63 31.32
C ASP A 643 -29.26 -15.15 31.57
N LEU A 644 -28.50 -15.91 30.79
CA LEU A 644 -28.34 -17.35 30.93
C LEU A 644 -27.22 -17.78 31.89
N THR A 645 -26.39 -16.86 32.36
CA THR A 645 -25.27 -17.10 33.31
C THR A 645 -25.58 -16.57 34.70
#